data_3e30375f920f0833d8ecca2d1f3e3cb4
#
_entry.id   3e30375f920f0833d8ecca2d1f3e3cb4
#
_cell.length_a   1.000
_cell.length_b   1.000
_cell.length_c   1.000
_cell.angle_alpha   90.00
_cell.angle_beta   90.00
_cell.angle_gamma   90.00
#
_symmetry.space_group_name_H-M   'P 1'
#
loop_
_entity.id
_entity.type
_entity.pdbx_description
1 polymer ?
#
loop_
_entity_poly.entity_id
_entity_poly.type
_entity_poly.pdbx_seq_one_letter_code
_entity_poly.pdbx_strand_id
1 'polypeptide(L)'
;MHVDAIFGAIGRWAVRLRWLVLLIWVVGAIAAVTQLPSLSSVTQSNNSKFLPASAPSQHAIDLSAPFGSANLLPIPVIAATTSGPLTAADISAVSSLQSQLHTVPGIEKVLDVGRSANGQAVQLLALAANNSGNQNYQQDLIDGMRAKIASAGLPAGLRVHLAGSIAVQVDQQKASGNTGNKVEYLSLIFIILLLVLIFRSLTLAITTVLPALFSVLISGPLVAEAAKHGLQVSPLAQFLLIVLVLGAGTDYGLFLVFRVREELRAAGHDVTGMDGAPERGLFRSMLSDLAGPRPAARTALIESVTRVGESITFSGATVIAAVLTLLAASFPFYSNLGIPFAIAIAVTLLAGLTLLPALLSIRLSLLAIKRTLFQALFHRPKLLPWSIQGSGGTGVWGRVAGRIVRRPGTTLIIGVLVFGALALGALGYTASGFGGSTAPPAGSDSAKGTLLLTKYFPESAANPTSPIFKFSQPVWTDPQVLAKATSELKASSLFTTVAGPLNPSGLTLPPADYARLYAGLGPAKALPPAEPPGLAGKVPPDIYQLYRSTSNFVSADGRTVQFSVGLKAGDPGSTAALDAVPAIRAEISRVGTSIGATDSAVGGEAPALYDISAVSNSDLARVIPIAIVAIGILLALVLRSLVAPLYLIASVGLSYLAALGLSVILFVDIAGDKGLVFFLPFLMFIFLLALGEDYNILVMTRIREEARRLPLREAVTKAIGVTGTTVTSAGLVLAGTFVVFGVVAGSGTGGSQFRDIAISLALGILMDTFLVRTLLVPSTVVLLGRWNWWPSKLSMDRPEVPAAASGKAVAGEAGPEAASTTQP
;
A
#
# COMPACT_ATOMS: atom_id res chain seq x y z
N MET A 1 9.61 14.71 -35.42
CA MET A 1 9.28 16.14 -35.79
C MET A 1 8.03 16.67 -35.13
N HIS A 2 6.86 15.99 -35.16
CA HIS A 2 5.66 16.54 -34.49
C HIS A 2 5.72 16.51 -32.95
N VAL A 3 6.26 15.46 -32.36
CA VAL A 3 6.35 15.27 -30.90
C VAL A 3 7.32 16.30 -30.28
N ASP A 4 8.50 16.47 -30.87
CA ASP A 4 9.47 17.48 -30.41
C ASP A 4 8.91 18.90 -30.43
N ALA A 5 8.07 19.21 -31.44
CA ALA A 5 7.42 20.51 -31.56
C ALA A 5 6.44 20.77 -30.40
N ILE A 6 5.70 19.75 -29.96
CA ILE A 6 4.75 19.86 -28.85
C ILE A 6 5.50 20.15 -27.54
N PHE A 7 6.50 19.33 -27.18
CA PHE A 7 7.26 19.54 -25.93
C PHE A 7 8.09 20.84 -25.98
N GLY A 8 8.62 21.21 -27.15
CA GLY A 8 9.25 22.52 -27.34
C GLY A 8 8.27 23.69 -27.15
N ALA A 9 7.01 23.54 -27.55
CA ALA A 9 5.96 24.51 -27.29
C ALA A 9 5.63 24.59 -25.79
N ILE A 10 5.46 23.43 -25.11
CA ILE A 10 5.23 23.36 -23.65
C ILE A 10 6.36 24.04 -22.92
N GLY A 11 7.63 23.72 -23.23
CA GLY A 11 8.80 24.34 -22.61
C GLY A 11 8.85 25.86 -22.81
N ARG A 12 8.60 26.33 -24.04
CA ARG A 12 8.52 27.78 -24.33
C ARG A 12 7.42 28.46 -23.54
N TRP A 13 6.23 27.85 -23.47
CA TRP A 13 5.09 28.37 -22.74
C TRP A 13 5.34 28.43 -21.23
N ALA A 14 5.80 27.34 -20.64
CA ALA A 14 6.14 27.24 -19.21
C ALA A 14 7.20 28.27 -18.79
N VAL A 15 8.22 28.49 -19.62
CA VAL A 15 9.28 29.46 -19.34
C VAL A 15 8.81 30.91 -19.58
N ARG A 16 8.01 31.15 -20.63
CA ARG A 16 7.52 32.51 -20.95
C ARG A 16 6.47 32.99 -19.97
N LEU A 17 5.53 32.11 -19.59
CA LEU A 17 4.40 32.42 -18.71
C LEU A 17 4.60 31.85 -17.29
N ARG A 18 5.86 31.74 -16.85
CA ARG A 18 6.24 31.07 -15.58
C ARG A 18 5.44 31.54 -14.36
N TRP A 19 5.18 32.85 -14.24
CA TRP A 19 4.39 33.41 -13.14
C TRP A 19 2.92 33.04 -13.22
N LEU A 20 2.34 32.99 -14.43
CA LEU A 20 0.98 32.52 -14.65
C LEU A 20 0.83 31.03 -14.35
N VAL A 21 1.81 30.20 -14.77
CA VAL A 21 1.85 28.78 -14.44
C VAL A 21 1.90 28.59 -12.93
N LEU A 22 2.79 29.29 -12.24
CA LEU A 22 2.88 29.23 -10.77
C LEU A 22 1.57 29.66 -10.11
N LEU A 23 0.96 30.77 -10.60
CA LEU A 23 -0.32 31.25 -10.09
C LEU A 23 -1.44 30.20 -10.26
N ILE A 24 -1.53 29.57 -11.42
CA ILE A 24 -2.53 28.53 -11.70
C ILE A 24 -2.35 27.35 -10.72
N TRP A 25 -1.12 26.89 -10.48
CA TRP A 25 -0.86 25.78 -9.55
C TRP A 25 -1.16 26.16 -8.09
N VAL A 26 -0.81 27.38 -7.68
CA VAL A 26 -1.09 27.87 -6.32
C VAL A 26 -2.59 28.03 -6.11
N VAL A 27 -3.28 28.70 -7.04
CA VAL A 27 -4.75 28.87 -6.96
C VAL A 27 -5.45 27.53 -7.05
N GLY A 28 -5.00 26.65 -7.94
CA GLY A 28 -5.52 25.28 -8.06
C GLY A 28 -5.36 24.47 -6.77
N ALA A 29 -4.21 24.55 -6.11
CA ALA A 29 -3.98 23.87 -4.83
C ALA A 29 -4.85 24.45 -3.70
N ILE A 30 -4.95 25.79 -3.62
CA ILE A 30 -5.84 26.45 -2.64
C ILE A 30 -7.30 26.04 -2.89
N ALA A 31 -7.75 26.09 -4.14
CA ALA A 31 -9.11 25.70 -4.51
C ALA A 31 -9.38 24.22 -4.18
N ALA A 32 -8.44 23.32 -4.51
CA ALA A 32 -8.58 21.91 -4.18
C ALA A 32 -8.71 21.67 -2.68
N VAL A 33 -7.84 22.29 -1.87
CA VAL A 33 -7.85 22.10 -0.41
C VAL A 33 -9.06 22.75 0.27
N THR A 34 -9.57 23.89 -0.26
CA THR A 34 -10.66 24.63 0.38
C THR A 34 -12.06 24.23 -0.11
N GLN A 35 -12.19 23.76 -1.36
CA GLN A 35 -13.49 23.47 -1.98
C GLN A 35 -13.82 21.97 -2.04
N LEU A 36 -12.79 21.12 -2.08
CA LEU A 36 -12.97 19.68 -2.18
C LEU A 36 -12.76 19.00 -0.80
N PRO A 37 -13.36 17.81 -0.58
CA PRO A 37 -13.14 17.07 0.66
C PRO A 37 -11.69 16.62 0.80
N SER A 38 -11.23 16.46 2.04
CA SER A 38 -9.91 15.86 2.28
C SER A 38 -9.94 14.35 1.98
N LEU A 39 -8.83 13.80 1.52
CA LEU A 39 -8.74 12.36 1.24
C LEU A 39 -9.02 11.52 2.50
N SER A 40 -8.57 11.98 3.65
CA SER A 40 -8.84 11.32 4.93
C SER A 40 -10.33 11.26 5.28
N SER A 41 -11.17 12.21 4.82
CA SER A 41 -12.61 12.22 5.12
C SER A 41 -13.42 11.17 4.37
N VAL A 42 -12.86 10.53 3.35
CA VAL A 42 -13.54 9.51 2.53
C VAL A 42 -12.91 8.12 2.68
N THR A 43 -11.82 8.01 3.45
CA THR A 43 -11.11 6.75 3.66
C THR A 43 -11.94 5.81 4.52
N GLN A 44 -12.14 4.57 4.08
CA GLN A 44 -12.94 3.55 4.76
C GLN A 44 -12.03 2.44 5.31
N SER A 45 -12.16 2.18 6.61
CA SER A 45 -11.40 1.11 7.30
C SER A 45 -12.13 -0.24 7.35
N ASN A 46 -13.38 -0.31 6.87
CA ASN A 46 -14.18 -1.53 6.96
C ASN A 46 -13.86 -2.50 5.81
N ASN A 47 -13.09 -3.54 6.13
CA ASN A 47 -12.65 -4.54 5.16
C ASN A 47 -13.77 -5.46 4.63
N SER A 48 -14.91 -5.57 5.33
CA SER A 48 -16.04 -6.42 4.89
C SER A 48 -16.70 -5.91 3.60
N LYS A 49 -16.61 -4.62 3.30
CA LYS A 49 -17.13 -4.04 2.06
C LYS A 49 -16.31 -4.38 0.82
N PHE A 50 -15.14 -4.96 1.00
CA PHE A 50 -14.30 -5.40 -0.13
C PHE A 50 -14.58 -6.85 -0.56
N LEU A 51 -15.50 -7.58 0.11
CA LEU A 51 -15.91 -8.90 -0.34
C LEU A 51 -16.74 -8.79 -1.63
N PRO A 52 -16.43 -9.60 -2.66
CA PRO A 52 -17.31 -9.70 -3.83
C PRO A 52 -18.70 -10.21 -3.43
N ALA A 53 -19.75 -9.73 -4.08
CA ALA A 53 -21.13 -10.18 -3.84
C ALA A 53 -21.31 -11.69 -4.06
N SER A 54 -20.49 -12.32 -4.88
CA SER A 54 -20.49 -13.75 -5.16
C SER A 54 -19.71 -14.60 -4.14
N ALA A 55 -19.05 -13.97 -3.16
CA ALA A 55 -18.29 -14.72 -2.17
C ALA A 55 -19.18 -15.55 -1.25
N PRO A 56 -18.83 -16.83 -0.93
CA PRO A 56 -19.61 -17.64 0.00
C PRO A 56 -19.78 -17.01 1.39
N SER A 57 -18.81 -16.20 1.83
CA SER A 57 -18.92 -15.42 3.07
C SER A 57 -19.98 -14.32 2.97
N GLN A 58 -20.23 -13.74 1.78
CA GLN A 58 -21.32 -12.79 1.58
C GLN A 58 -22.67 -13.50 1.72
N HIS A 59 -22.82 -14.71 1.19
CA HIS A 59 -24.00 -15.53 1.39
C HIS A 59 -24.26 -15.81 2.88
N ALA A 60 -23.22 -16.08 3.67
CA ALA A 60 -23.36 -16.23 5.12
C ALA A 60 -23.83 -14.94 5.81
N ILE A 61 -23.37 -13.76 5.38
CA ILE A 61 -23.86 -12.48 5.85
C ILE A 61 -25.35 -12.31 5.54
N ASP A 62 -25.78 -12.65 4.33
CA ASP A 62 -27.18 -12.56 3.90
C ASP A 62 -28.08 -13.51 4.72
N LEU A 63 -27.64 -14.74 4.97
CA LEU A 63 -28.34 -15.69 5.83
C LEU A 63 -28.41 -15.23 7.30
N SER A 64 -27.42 -14.47 7.78
CA SER A 64 -27.40 -13.91 9.14
C SER A 64 -28.29 -12.68 9.32
N ALA A 65 -28.80 -12.09 8.24
CA ALA A 65 -29.60 -10.87 8.25
C ALA A 65 -30.79 -10.89 9.25
N PRO A 66 -31.54 -12.03 9.44
CA PRO A 66 -32.64 -12.08 10.41
C PRO A 66 -32.22 -11.83 11.87
N PHE A 67 -30.94 -12.03 12.23
CA PHE A 67 -30.43 -11.76 13.58
C PHE A 67 -30.20 -10.27 13.82
N GLY A 68 -30.19 -9.47 12.77
CA GLY A 68 -29.87 -8.03 12.83
C GLY A 68 -28.40 -7.76 13.17
N SER A 69 -27.56 -8.79 13.23
CA SER A 69 -26.14 -8.67 13.60
C SER A 69 -25.27 -8.21 12.42
N ALA A 70 -25.75 -8.35 11.19
CA ALA A 70 -24.98 -7.96 9.99
C ALA A 70 -24.61 -6.47 9.93
N ASN A 71 -25.38 -5.61 10.62
CA ASN A 71 -25.17 -4.17 10.67
C ASN A 71 -24.77 -3.65 12.06
N LEU A 72 -24.49 -4.53 13.02
CA LEU A 72 -24.13 -4.12 14.37
C LEU A 72 -22.66 -4.44 14.65
N LEU A 73 -21.99 -3.51 15.31
CA LEU A 73 -20.60 -3.65 15.75
C LEU A 73 -20.57 -4.24 17.16
N PRO A 74 -20.06 -5.47 17.36
CA PRO A 74 -19.95 -6.08 18.68
C PRO A 74 -18.73 -5.54 19.44
N ILE A 75 -18.96 -5.07 20.67
CA ILE A 75 -17.91 -4.55 21.54
C ILE A 75 -18.02 -5.30 22.89
N PRO A 76 -17.16 -6.30 23.15
CA PRO A 76 -17.11 -6.97 24.43
C PRO A 76 -16.65 -6.03 25.54
N VAL A 77 -17.35 -6.07 26.68
CA VAL A 77 -17.02 -5.34 27.91
C VAL A 77 -16.81 -6.37 29.00
N ILE A 78 -15.60 -6.42 29.54
CA ILE A 78 -15.24 -7.43 30.55
C ILE A 78 -15.10 -6.75 31.90
N ALA A 79 -15.95 -7.12 32.85
CA ALA A 79 -15.86 -6.74 34.23
C ALA A 79 -15.28 -7.90 35.06
N ALA A 80 -14.18 -7.69 35.74
CA ALA A 80 -13.50 -8.73 36.52
C ALA A 80 -13.00 -8.19 37.87
N THR A 81 -13.04 -9.03 38.88
CA THR A 81 -12.46 -8.75 40.19
C THR A 81 -10.99 -9.14 40.24
N THR A 82 -10.21 -8.41 41.04
CA THR A 82 -8.79 -8.73 41.25
C THR A 82 -8.59 -9.85 42.31
N SER A 83 -9.61 -10.09 43.13
CA SER A 83 -9.54 -11.09 44.23
C SER A 83 -10.91 -11.71 44.49
N GLY A 84 -11.00 -13.02 44.34
CA GLY A 84 -12.20 -13.79 44.65
C GLY A 84 -13.38 -13.64 43.67
N PRO A 85 -14.47 -14.36 43.93
CA PRO A 85 -15.70 -14.27 43.14
C PRO A 85 -16.37 -12.93 43.25
N LEU A 86 -17.20 -12.54 42.25
CA LEU A 86 -18.00 -11.34 42.22
C LEU A 86 -19.00 -11.30 43.38
N THR A 87 -19.04 -10.20 44.13
CA THR A 87 -20.01 -9.96 45.20
C THR A 87 -21.35 -9.50 44.63
N ALA A 88 -22.40 -9.49 45.47
CA ALA A 88 -23.71 -8.92 45.09
C ALA A 88 -23.61 -7.43 44.70
N ALA A 89 -22.70 -6.68 45.34
CA ALA A 89 -22.44 -5.28 45.03
C ALA A 89 -21.78 -5.13 43.65
N ASP A 90 -20.84 -6.00 43.30
CA ASP A 90 -20.19 -6.01 41.97
C ASP A 90 -21.21 -6.30 40.87
N ILE A 91 -22.10 -7.26 41.10
CA ILE A 91 -23.15 -7.61 40.15
C ILE A 91 -24.13 -6.47 39.94
N SER A 92 -24.55 -5.82 41.03
CA SER A 92 -25.41 -4.64 40.96
C SER A 92 -24.74 -3.49 40.21
N ALA A 93 -23.44 -3.28 40.43
CA ALA A 93 -22.66 -2.25 39.72
C ALA A 93 -22.57 -2.56 38.23
N VAL A 94 -22.34 -3.85 37.83
CA VAL A 94 -22.31 -4.25 36.42
C VAL A 94 -23.67 -4.08 35.75
N SER A 95 -24.80 -4.38 36.44
CA SER A 95 -26.15 -4.17 35.93
C SER A 95 -26.48 -2.67 35.75
N SER A 96 -26.02 -1.83 36.67
CA SER A 96 -26.11 -0.38 36.52
C SER A 96 -25.29 0.13 35.36
N LEU A 97 -24.04 -0.36 35.20
CA LEU A 97 -23.16 -0.04 34.07
C LEU A 97 -23.79 -0.46 32.76
N GLN A 98 -24.41 -1.63 32.66
CA GLN A 98 -25.13 -2.10 31.48
C GLN A 98 -26.20 -1.07 31.03
N SER A 99 -26.96 -0.53 31.96
CA SER A 99 -27.98 0.50 31.69
C SER A 99 -27.34 1.83 31.26
N GLN A 100 -26.23 2.23 31.89
CA GLN A 100 -25.49 3.44 31.51
C GLN A 100 -24.85 3.33 30.13
N LEU A 101 -24.26 2.19 29.77
CA LEU A 101 -23.68 1.97 28.45
C LEU A 101 -24.74 2.07 27.35
N HIS A 102 -25.97 1.66 27.60
CA HIS A 102 -27.07 1.84 26.64
C HIS A 102 -27.35 3.30 26.30
N THR A 103 -26.99 4.27 27.18
CA THR A 103 -27.16 5.70 26.91
C THR A 103 -26.09 6.31 26.02
N VAL A 104 -25.05 5.56 25.65
CA VAL A 104 -23.99 6.05 24.74
C VAL A 104 -24.57 6.13 23.34
N PRO A 105 -24.45 7.29 22.65
CA PRO A 105 -24.95 7.44 21.28
C PRO A 105 -24.38 6.38 20.34
N GLY A 106 -25.26 5.69 19.64
CA GLY A 106 -24.88 4.62 18.71
C GLY A 106 -24.91 3.21 19.31
N ILE A 107 -25.05 3.05 20.62
CA ILE A 107 -25.29 1.74 21.24
C ILE A 107 -26.79 1.40 21.13
N GLU A 108 -27.09 0.33 20.41
CA GLU A 108 -28.47 -0.13 20.25
C GLU A 108 -28.89 -1.12 21.35
N LYS A 109 -27.93 -1.95 21.80
CA LYS A 109 -28.18 -2.95 22.85
C LYS A 109 -26.92 -3.23 23.65
N VAL A 110 -27.09 -3.59 24.93
CA VAL A 110 -26.05 -4.15 25.78
C VAL A 110 -26.59 -5.46 26.38
N LEU A 111 -25.98 -6.56 25.97
CA LEU A 111 -26.37 -7.91 26.37
C LEU A 111 -25.47 -8.40 27.50
N ASP A 112 -26.05 -9.06 28.50
CA ASP A 112 -25.28 -9.86 29.47
C ASP A 112 -25.03 -11.24 28.82
N VAL A 113 -23.74 -11.54 28.53
CA VAL A 113 -23.32 -12.80 27.91
C VAL A 113 -23.16 -13.90 28.97
N GLY A 114 -22.88 -13.52 30.22
CA GLY A 114 -22.75 -14.45 31.32
C GLY A 114 -21.52 -14.25 32.19
N ARG A 115 -21.38 -15.13 33.17
CA ARG A 115 -20.28 -15.14 34.13
C ARG A 115 -19.25 -16.18 33.76
N SER A 116 -17.99 -15.90 34.12
CA SER A 116 -16.92 -16.87 34.00
C SER A 116 -17.15 -18.11 34.88
N ALA A 117 -16.60 -19.24 34.47
CA ALA A 117 -16.74 -20.51 35.17
C ALA A 117 -16.31 -20.43 36.65
N ASN A 118 -15.35 -19.58 36.97
CA ASN A 118 -14.86 -19.37 38.34
C ASN A 118 -15.60 -18.24 39.10
N GLY A 119 -16.62 -17.62 38.48
CA GLY A 119 -17.42 -16.54 39.06
C GLY A 119 -16.69 -15.22 39.31
N GLN A 120 -15.47 -15.03 38.76
CA GLN A 120 -14.64 -13.84 38.98
C GLN A 120 -14.87 -12.74 37.95
N ALA A 121 -15.55 -13.03 36.83
CA ALA A 121 -15.78 -12.05 35.78
C ALA A 121 -17.19 -12.17 35.17
N VAL A 122 -17.69 -11.04 34.62
CA VAL A 122 -18.90 -10.95 33.79
C VAL A 122 -18.51 -10.38 32.44
N GLN A 123 -19.05 -10.96 31.38
CA GLN A 123 -18.96 -10.43 30.03
C GLN A 123 -20.28 -9.77 29.62
N LEU A 124 -20.22 -8.49 29.28
CA LEU A 124 -21.27 -7.80 28.55
C LEU A 124 -20.88 -7.67 27.08
N LEU A 125 -21.86 -7.67 26.19
CA LEU A 125 -21.67 -7.40 24.78
C LEU A 125 -22.48 -6.18 24.37
N ALA A 126 -21.82 -5.07 24.14
CA ALA A 126 -22.45 -3.90 23.56
C ALA A 126 -22.52 -4.05 22.05
N LEU A 127 -23.72 -3.81 21.48
CA LEU A 127 -23.99 -3.84 20.05
C LEU A 127 -24.27 -2.41 19.60
N ALA A 128 -23.40 -1.88 18.76
CA ALA A 128 -23.50 -0.53 18.24
C ALA A 128 -23.91 -0.54 16.76
N ALA A 129 -24.67 0.46 16.33
CA ALA A 129 -25.01 0.66 14.92
C ALA A 129 -23.73 0.83 14.08
N ASN A 130 -23.70 0.24 12.90
CA ASN A 130 -22.58 0.42 11.97
C ASN A 130 -22.81 1.68 11.12
N ASN A 131 -22.34 2.83 11.61
CA ASN A 131 -22.41 4.09 10.87
C ASN A 131 -21.13 4.34 10.09
N SER A 132 -21.04 3.77 8.91
CA SER A 132 -19.86 3.88 8.03
C SER A 132 -19.68 5.27 7.38
N GLY A 133 -20.60 6.21 7.59
CA GLY A 133 -20.52 7.57 7.02
C GLY A 133 -19.73 8.57 7.86
N ASN A 134 -19.39 8.24 9.10
CA ASN A 134 -18.61 9.11 9.99
C ASN A 134 -17.31 8.42 10.43
N GLN A 135 -16.18 8.97 10.01
CA GLN A 135 -14.84 8.41 10.31
C GLN A 135 -14.49 8.37 11.79
N ASN A 136 -14.99 9.32 12.57
CA ASN A 136 -14.74 9.40 14.00
C ASN A 136 -15.75 8.59 14.81
N TYR A 137 -16.78 8.03 14.16
CA TYR A 137 -17.87 7.34 14.86
C TYR A 137 -17.40 6.25 15.82
N GLN A 138 -16.52 5.38 15.36
CA GLN A 138 -16.00 4.29 16.19
C GLN A 138 -15.14 4.83 17.34
N GLN A 139 -14.38 5.89 17.10
CA GLN A 139 -13.58 6.55 18.14
C GLN A 139 -14.47 7.22 19.16
N ASP A 140 -15.46 8.00 18.74
CA ASP A 140 -16.42 8.69 19.60
C ASP A 140 -17.22 7.68 20.44
N LEU A 141 -17.61 6.56 19.81
CA LEU A 141 -18.33 5.47 20.47
C LEU A 141 -17.50 4.83 21.59
N ILE A 142 -16.27 4.41 21.30
CA ILE A 142 -15.37 3.78 22.27
C ILE A 142 -15.00 4.76 23.40
N ASP A 143 -14.76 6.02 23.07
CA ASP A 143 -14.45 7.06 24.05
C ASP A 143 -15.65 7.37 24.94
N GLY A 144 -16.85 7.42 24.36
CA GLY A 144 -18.10 7.54 25.10
C GLY A 144 -18.33 6.38 26.07
N MET A 145 -18.10 5.14 25.64
CA MET A 145 -18.16 3.96 26.51
C MET A 145 -17.16 4.04 27.67
N ARG A 146 -15.90 4.41 27.38
CA ARG A 146 -14.85 4.58 28.40
C ARG A 146 -15.19 5.68 29.40
N ALA A 147 -15.73 6.78 28.94
CA ALA A 147 -16.20 7.87 29.82
C ALA A 147 -17.31 7.41 30.78
N LYS A 148 -18.25 6.59 30.27
CA LYS A 148 -19.30 6.00 31.12
C LYS A 148 -18.73 5.01 32.13
N ILE A 149 -17.82 4.14 31.75
CA ILE A 149 -17.11 3.21 32.66
C ILE A 149 -16.38 3.99 33.75
N ALA A 150 -15.65 5.05 33.39
CA ALA A 150 -14.92 5.89 34.34
C ALA A 150 -15.83 6.61 35.34
N SER A 151 -17.04 7.02 34.91
CA SER A 151 -18.02 7.72 35.75
C SER A 151 -18.98 6.79 36.52
N ALA A 152 -18.94 5.47 36.31
CA ALA A 152 -19.91 4.51 36.84
C ALA A 152 -19.82 4.26 38.35
N GLY A 153 -18.80 4.81 39.04
CA GLY A 153 -18.64 4.61 40.48
C GLY A 153 -18.44 3.15 40.91
N LEU A 154 -17.62 2.41 40.16
CA LEU A 154 -17.40 0.99 40.34
C LEU A 154 -16.78 0.68 41.73
N PRO A 155 -17.14 -0.46 42.36
CA PRO A 155 -16.51 -0.90 43.60
C PRO A 155 -15.00 -1.03 43.51
N ALA A 156 -14.32 -0.75 44.64
CA ALA A 156 -12.86 -0.93 44.70
C ALA A 156 -12.51 -2.40 44.44
N GLY A 157 -11.71 -2.66 43.41
CA GLY A 157 -11.34 -4.01 43.02
C GLY A 157 -12.04 -4.56 41.76
N LEU A 158 -13.18 -3.97 41.36
CA LEU A 158 -13.82 -4.31 40.10
C LEU A 158 -13.17 -3.50 38.96
N ARG A 159 -12.59 -4.23 37.99
CA ARG A 159 -11.95 -3.67 36.79
C ARG A 159 -12.83 -3.94 35.59
N VAL A 160 -13.12 -2.88 34.81
CA VAL A 160 -13.92 -2.98 33.59
C VAL A 160 -13.10 -2.44 32.41
N HIS A 161 -12.98 -3.24 31.37
CA HIS A 161 -12.22 -2.88 30.17
C HIS A 161 -12.97 -3.32 28.92
N LEU A 162 -12.77 -2.58 27.82
CA LEU A 162 -13.30 -2.91 26.51
C LEU A 162 -12.35 -3.90 25.81
N ALA A 163 -12.91 -4.85 25.07
CA ALA A 163 -12.16 -5.83 24.29
C ALA A 163 -12.72 -5.90 22.84
N GLY A 164 -12.15 -6.76 22.03
CA GLY A 164 -12.60 -7.01 20.67
C GLY A 164 -12.02 -6.05 19.63
N SER A 165 -12.27 -6.37 18.35
CA SER A 165 -11.62 -5.72 17.20
C SER A 165 -11.81 -4.20 17.14
N ILE A 166 -13.00 -3.70 17.48
CA ILE A 166 -13.33 -2.26 17.43
C ILE A 166 -12.51 -1.47 18.47
N ALA A 167 -12.47 -1.96 19.72
CA ALA A 167 -11.70 -1.30 20.78
C ALA A 167 -10.20 -1.32 20.45
N VAL A 168 -9.70 -2.45 19.94
CA VAL A 168 -8.30 -2.59 19.48
C VAL A 168 -8.01 -1.64 18.32
N GLN A 169 -8.88 -1.55 17.34
CA GLN A 169 -8.72 -0.67 16.18
C GLN A 169 -8.65 0.80 16.59
N VAL A 170 -9.55 1.24 17.51
CA VAL A 170 -9.53 2.61 18.02
C VAL A 170 -8.25 2.90 18.81
N ASP A 171 -7.76 1.96 19.64
CA ASP A 171 -6.52 2.14 20.38
C ASP A 171 -5.30 2.14 19.46
N GLN A 172 -5.32 1.32 18.41
CA GLN A 172 -4.30 1.34 17.35
C GLN A 172 -4.32 2.68 16.59
N GLN A 173 -5.50 3.17 16.24
CA GLN A 173 -5.65 4.46 15.58
C GLN A 173 -5.14 5.61 16.45
N LYS A 174 -5.44 5.59 17.77
CA LYS A 174 -4.91 6.58 18.72
C LYS A 174 -3.38 6.46 18.89
N ALA A 175 -2.87 5.25 19.02
CA ALA A 175 -1.43 5.00 19.08
C ALA A 175 -0.73 5.44 17.78
N SER A 176 -1.43 5.30 16.64
CA SER A 176 -0.96 5.67 15.31
C SER A 176 -1.34 7.11 14.92
N GLY A 177 -2.14 7.80 15.69
CA GLY A 177 -2.82 9.06 15.34
C GLY A 177 -1.94 10.21 14.88
N ASN A 178 -0.63 10.14 15.13
CA ASN A 178 0.38 11.03 14.54
C ASN A 178 1.24 10.33 13.47
N THR A 179 1.00 9.04 13.18
CA THR A 179 1.89 8.26 12.30
C THR A 179 1.78 8.73 10.85
N GLY A 180 0.58 9.03 10.36
CA GLY A 180 0.38 9.54 8.99
C GLY A 180 1.14 10.85 8.75
N ASN A 181 0.95 11.82 9.62
CA ASN A 181 1.67 13.10 9.55
C ASN A 181 3.18 12.90 9.73
N LYS A 182 3.62 12.01 10.64
CA LYS A 182 5.05 11.70 10.82
C LYS A 182 5.65 11.05 9.57
N VAL A 183 4.94 10.13 8.91
CA VAL A 183 5.37 9.53 7.64
C VAL A 183 5.58 10.61 6.59
N GLU A 184 4.60 11.49 6.42
CA GLU A 184 4.65 12.56 5.42
C GLU A 184 5.84 13.49 5.68
N TYR A 185 5.98 14.03 6.89
CA TYR A 185 7.08 14.95 7.24
C TYR A 185 8.44 14.28 7.18
N LEU A 186 8.59 13.06 7.71
CA LEU A 186 9.88 12.36 7.70
C LEU A 186 10.29 11.96 6.29
N SER A 187 9.34 11.52 5.45
CA SER A 187 9.59 11.25 4.03
C SER A 187 10.03 12.51 3.30
N LEU A 188 9.34 13.63 3.53
CA LEU A 188 9.70 14.91 2.91
C LEU A 188 11.09 15.38 3.34
N ILE A 189 11.40 15.31 4.64
CA ILE A 189 12.73 15.66 5.19
C ILE A 189 13.79 14.74 4.58
N PHE A 190 13.54 13.43 4.53
CA PHE A 190 14.46 12.45 3.96
C PHE A 190 14.72 12.72 2.48
N ILE A 191 13.66 12.98 1.69
CA ILE A 191 13.78 13.30 0.27
C ILE A 191 14.60 14.56 0.07
N ILE A 192 14.31 15.64 0.82
CA ILE A 192 15.05 16.90 0.73
C ILE A 192 16.52 16.67 1.09
N LEU A 193 16.81 15.95 2.18
CA LEU A 193 18.17 15.65 2.60
C LEU A 193 18.93 14.86 1.55
N LEU A 194 18.31 13.85 0.97
CA LEU A 194 18.92 13.02 -0.08
C LEU A 194 19.15 13.83 -1.36
N LEU A 195 18.19 14.66 -1.76
CA LEU A 195 18.33 15.55 -2.92
C LEU A 195 19.40 16.62 -2.68
N VAL A 196 19.53 17.14 -1.46
CA VAL A 196 20.63 18.05 -1.10
C VAL A 196 21.98 17.35 -1.24
N LEU A 197 22.06 16.09 -0.81
CA LEU A 197 23.27 15.28 -0.96
C LEU A 197 23.61 15.03 -2.44
N ILE A 198 22.61 14.75 -3.28
CA ILE A 198 22.76 14.51 -4.72
C ILE A 198 23.11 15.79 -5.48
N PHE A 199 22.34 16.83 -5.28
CA PHE A 199 22.50 18.10 -6.02
C PHE A 199 23.56 19.02 -5.42
N ARG A 200 23.90 18.84 -4.14
CA ARG A 200 24.74 19.75 -3.35
C ARG A 200 24.19 21.19 -3.32
N SER A 201 22.87 21.31 -3.38
CA SER A 201 22.16 22.57 -3.42
C SER A 201 20.78 22.42 -2.80
N LEU A 202 20.54 23.15 -1.70
CA LEU A 202 19.24 23.15 -1.01
C LEU A 202 18.13 23.76 -1.91
N THR A 203 18.45 24.84 -2.60
CA THR A 203 17.49 25.53 -3.49
C THR A 203 17.02 24.61 -4.63
N LEU A 204 17.94 23.83 -5.19
CA LEU A 204 17.61 22.92 -6.27
C LEU A 204 16.80 21.72 -5.75
N ALA A 205 17.14 21.20 -4.57
CA ALA A 205 16.37 20.14 -3.91
C ALA A 205 14.92 20.59 -3.65
N ILE A 206 14.72 21.77 -3.08
CA ILE A 206 13.38 22.32 -2.83
C ILE A 206 12.62 22.53 -4.16
N THR A 207 13.27 23.12 -5.17
CA THR A 207 12.64 23.33 -6.48
C THR A 207 12.17 22.02 -7.13
N THR A 208 12.91 20.94 -6.90
CA THR A 208 12.58 19.61 -7.44
C THR A 208 11.43 18.94 -6.67
N VAL A 209 11.31 19.16 -5.37
CA VAL A 209 10.27 18.59 -4.51
C VAL A 209 8.94 19.34 -4.62
N LEU A 210 8.96 20.66 -4.85
CA LEU A 210 7.76 21.49 -4.90
C LEU A 210 6.67 20.96 -5.87
N PRO A 211 6.97 20.55 -7.11
CA PRO A 211 5.96 19.98 -8.00
C PRO A 211 5.28 18.73 -7.42
N ALA A 212 6.05 17.84 -6.76
CA ALA A 212 5.50 16.67 -6.11
C ALA A 212 4.58 17.04 -4.94
N LEU A 213 4.97 18.04 -4.13
CA LEU A 213 4.14 18.53 -3.03
C LEU A 213 2.82 19.13 -3.53
N PHE A 214 2.85 19.98 -4.57
CA PHE A 214 1.62 20.48 -5.21
C PHE A 214 0.76 19.37 -5.77
N SER A 215 1.39 18.31 -6.30
CA SER A 215 0.66 17.15 -6.81
C SER A 215 -0.06 16.40 -5.69
N VAL A 216 0.54 16.22 -4.52
CA VAL A 216 -0.13 15.62 -3.34
C VAL A 216 -1.32 16.49 -2.91
N LEU A 217 -1.10 17.82 -2.78
CA LEU A 217 -2.14 18.76 -2.35
C LEU A 217 -3.36 18.80 -3.28
N ILE A 218 -3.18 18.54 -4.57
CA ILE A 218 -4.27 18.56 -5.56
C ILE A 218 -4.86 17.17 -5.77
N SER A 219 -4.04 16.12 -5.89
CA SER A 219 -4.51 14.77 -6.19
C SER A 219 -5.35 14.17 -5.07
N GLY A 220 -4.98 14.41 -3.79
CA GLY A 220 -5.76 13.92 -2.65
C GLY A 220 -7.23 14.38 -2.68
N PRO A 221 -7.52 15.69 -2.72
CA PRO A 221 -8.89 16.18 -2.84
C PRO A 221 -9.61 15.75 -4.13
N LEU A 222 -8.93 15.63 -5.27
CA LEU A 222 -9.52 15.11 -6.51
C LEU A 222 -9.95 13.65 -6.37
N VAL A 223 -9.12 12.82 -5.73
CA VAL A 223 -9.47 11.43 -5.43
C VAL A 223 -10.63 11.36 -4.43
N ALA A 224 -10.66 12.24 -3.43
CA ALA A 224 -11.75 12.33 -2.48
C ALA A 224 -13.08 12.73 -3.14
N GLU A 225 -13.04 13.61 -4.13
CA GLU A 225 -14.22 13.95 -4.91
C GLU A 225 -14.70 12.77 -5.77
N ALA A 226 -13.77 12.04 -6.42
CA ALA A 226 -14.10 10.82 -7.14
C ALA A 226 -14.71 9.74 -6.22
N ALA A 227 -14.31 9.69 -4.96
CA ALA A 227 -14.86 8.76 -3.97
C ALA A 227 -16.34 9.00 -3.66
N LYS A 228 -16.85 10.22 -3.77
CA LYS A 228 -18.29 10.52 -3.64
C LYS A 228 -19.15 9.83 -4.71
N HIS A 229 -18.54 9.49 -5.84
CA HIS A 229 -19.20 8.80 -6.94
C HIS A 229 -19.07 7.27 -6.87
N GLY A 230 -18.84 6.71 -5.67
CA GLY A 230 -18.88 5.27 -5.40
C GLY A 230 -17.51 4.59 -5.33
N LEU A 231 -16.42 5.33 -5.49
CA LEU A 231 -15.07 4.78 -5.34
C LEU A 231 -14.73 4.63 -3.83
N GLN A 232 -14.25 3.47 -3.42
CA GLN A 232 -13.84 3.23 -2.03
C GLN A 232 -12.33 3.41 -1.90
N VAL A 233 -11.90 4.24 -0.95
CA VAL A 233 -10.47 4.49 -0.67
C VAL A 233 -10.10 3.85 0.66
N SER A 234 -9.13 2.94 0.65
CA SER A 234 -8.59 2.35 1.87
C SER A 234 -7.46 3.22 2.46
N PRO A 235 -7.15 3.09 3.78
CA PRO A 235 -5.99 3.76 4.38
C PRO A 235 -4.68 3.42 3.68
N LEU A 236 -4.50 2.16 3.26
CA LEU A 236 -3.33 1.74 2.50
C LEU A 236 -3.22 2.47 1.16
N ALA A 237 -4.35 2.63 0.44
CA ALA A 237 -4.38 3.37 -0.82
C ALA A 237 -3.93 4.83 -0.64
N GLN A 238 -4.35 5.48 0.44
CA GLN A 238 -3.92 6.84 0.77
C GLN A 238 -2.41 6.93 0.98
N PHE A 239 -1.82 6.03 1.76
CA PHE A 239 -0.37 6.04 2.01
C PHE A 239 0.43 5.74 0.74
N LEU A 240 0.03 4.73 -0.02
CA LEU A 240 0.70 4.38 -1.27
C LEU A 240 0.61 5.52 -2.30
N LEU A 241 -0.52 6.24 -2.35
CA LEU A 241 -0.69 7.40 -3.21
C LEU A 241 0.33 8.50 -2.88
N ILE A 242 0.48 8.85 -1.60
CA ILE A 242 1.44 9.88 -1.16
C ILE A 242 2.87 9.48 -1.55
N VAL A 243 3.27 8.23 -1.25
CA VAL A 243 4.62 7.73 -1.57
C VAL A 243 4.85 7.68 -3.08
N LEU A 244 3.85 7.26 -3.86
CA LEU A 244 3.92 7.18 -5.31
C LEU A 244 4.07 8.58 -5.94
N VAL A 245 3.30 9.56 -5.50
CA VAL A 245 3.35 10.94 -6.00
C VAL A 245 4.67 11.61 -5.63
N LEU A 246 5.13 11.48 -4.38
CA LEU A 246 6.40 12.02 -3.94
C LEU A 246 7.57 11.37 -4.69
N GLY A 247 7.54 10.06 -4.87
CA GLY A 247 8.57 9.33 -5.63
C GLY A 247 8.60 9.73 -7.09
N ALA A 248 7.52 9.51 -7.84
CA ALA A 248 7.46 9.83 -9.27
C ALA A 248 7.69 11.32 -9.56
N GLY A 249 7.14 12.21 -8.73
CA GLY A 249 7.32 13.65 -8.90
C GLY A 249 8.77 14.10 -8.71
N THR A 250 9.49 13.52 -7.76
CA THR A 250 10.92 13.79 -7.57
C THR A 250 11.76 13.20 -8.69
N ASP A 251 11.37 12.06 -9.24
CA ASP A 251 12.06 11.43 -10.36
C ASP A 251 11.99 12.28 -11.64
N TYR A 252 10.80 12.78 -11.99
CA TYR A 252 10.63 13.71 -13.11
C TYR A 252 11.48 14.97 -12.90
N GLY A 253 11.58 15.44 -11.66
CA GLY A 253 12.44 16.54 -11.26
C GLY A 253 13.91 16.25 -11.46
N LEU A 254 14.38 15.10 -11.03
CA LEU A 254 15.76 14.65 -11.20
C LEU A 254 16.14 14.58 -12.69
N PHE A 255 15.28 13.95 -13.52
CA PHE A 255 15.57 13.80 -14.95
C PHE A 255 15.69 15.15 -15.66
N LEU A 256 14.77 16.07 -15.41
CA LEU A 256 14.84 17.39 -16.05
C LEU A 256 16.07 18.18 -15.58
N VAL A 257 16.36 18.17 -14.28
CA VAL A 257 17.50 18.91 -13.72
C VAL A 257 18.83 18.38 -14.24
N PHE A 258 19.02 17.06 -14.30
CA PHE A 258 20.25 16.48 -14.84
C PHE A 258 20.41 16.81 -16.33
N ARG A 259 19.31 16.82 -17.10
CA ARG A 259 19.37 17.20 -18.52
C ARG A 259 19.70 18.66 -18.73
N VAL A 260 19.11 19.57 -17.95
CA VAL A 260 19.45 20.99 -17.98
C VAL A 260 20.94 21.21 -17.68
N ARG A 261 21.49 20.48 -16.72
CA ARG A 261 22.93 20.52 -16.43
C ARG A 261 23.78 19.98 -17.59
N GLU A 262 23.35 18.94 -18.26
CA GLU A 262 24.04 18.40 -19.45
C GLU A 262 24.06 19.41 -20.59
N GLU A 263 22.92 20.03 -20.92
CA GLU A 263 22.82 21.04 -21.98
C GLU A 263 23.64 22.31 -21.68
N LEU A 264 23.66 22.77 -20.43
CA LEU A 264 24.47 23.89 -20.00
C LEU A 264 25.97 23.63 -20.16
N ARG A 265 26.43 22.41 -19.81
CA ARG A 265 27.82 21.99 -20.00
C ARG A 265 28.18 21.88 -21.49
N ALA A 266 27.28 21.34 -22.32
CA ALA A 266 27.49 21.26 -23.75
C ALA A 266 27.59 22.64 -24.42
N ALA A 267 26.91 23.65 -23.84
CA ALA A 267 27.01 25.04 -24.26
C ALA A 267 28.26 25.79 -23.73
N GLY A 268 29.22 25.10 -23.08
CA GLY A 268 30.44 25.70 -22.55
C GLY A 268 30.26 26.54 -21.27
N HIS A 269 29.08 26.46 -20.65
CA HIS A 269 28.81 27.17 -19.40
C HIS A 269 29.13 26.24 -18.23
N ASP A 270 30.04 26.70 -17.32
CA ASP A 270 30.31 25.93 -16.10
C ASP A 270 29.03 25.81 -15.26
N VAL A 271 28.75 24.60 -14.77
CA VAL A 271 27.52 24.29 -13.99
C VAL A 271 27.51 25.09 -12.67
N THR A 272 28.65 25.51 -12.20
CA THR A 272 28.79 26.49 -11.12
C THR A 272 28.19 27.87 -11.47
N GLY A 273 27.96 28.17 -12.75
CA GLY A 273 27.27 29.35 -13.23
C GLY A 273 25.76 29.42 -13.00
N MET A 274 25.11 28.34 -12.65
CA MET A 274 23.77 28.39 -12.06
C MET A 274 23.79 29.05 -10.66
N ASP A 275 24.92 29.01 -9.99
CA ASP A 275 25.14 29.54 -8.65
C ASP A 275 26.05 30.81 -8.64
N GLY A 276 26.60 31.17 -9.79
CA GLY A 276 27.60 32.22 -9.90
C GLY A 276 27.12 33.51 -10.56
N ALA A 277 26.56 34.45 -9.82
CA ALA A 277 26.63 35.87 -10.12
C ALA A 277 27.64 36.51 -9.16
N PRO A 278 28.60 37.36 -9.63
CA PRO A 278 29.44 38.13 -8.74
C PRO A 278 28.59 39.13 -7.96
N GLU A 279 29.07 39.43 -6.76
CA GLU A 279 28.50 40.36 -5.80
C GLU A 279 28.09 41.70 -6.42
N ARG A 280 26.82 41.83 -6.77
CA ARG A 280 26.17 43.12 -6.99
C ARG A 280 24.95 43.19 -6.10
N GLY A 281 24.78 44.28 -5.36
CA GLY A 281 23.85 44.47 -4.26
C GLY A 281 22.48 43.81 -4.38
N LEU A 282 21.98 43.30 -3.28
CA LEU A 282 20.75 42.49 -3.14
C LEU A 282 19.54 42.99 -3.96
N PHE A 283 19.36 44.29 -4.07
CA PHE A 283 18.22 44.91 -4.77
C PHE A 283 18.35 44.87 -6.30
N ARG A 284 19.57 44.93 -6.86
CA ARG A 284 19.83 44.83 -8.30
C ARG A 284 19.75 43.39 -8.78
N SER A 285 20.10 42.40 -7.95
CA SER A 285 19.94 40.99 -8.28
C SER A 285 18.46 40.58 -8.28
N MET A 286 17.65 41.13 -7.36
CA MET A 286 16.19 40.91 -7.35
C MET A 286 15.50 41.42 -8.62
N LEU A 287 15.88 42.63 -9.12
CA LEU A 287 15.32 43.18 -10.35
C LEU A 287 15.80 42.46 -11.63
N SER A 288 17.06 41.97 -11.64
CA SER A 288 17.57 41.18 -12.77
C SER A 288 16.96 39.77 -12.83
N ASP A 289 16.54 39.23 -11.69
CA ASP A 289 15.91 37.93 -11.61
C ASP A 289 14.42 37.97 -12.01
N LEU A 290 13.76 39.14 -11.89
CA LEU A 290 12.41 39.39 -12.46
C LEU A 290 12.47 39.47 -14.01
N ALA A 291 13.57 39.86 -14.59
CA ALA A 291 13.76 39.96 -16.05
C ALA A 291 13.91 38.59 -16.76
N GLY A 292 14.12 37.48 -16.01
CA GLY A 292 14.18 36.15 -16.60
C GLY A 292 15.56 35.51 -16.68
N PRO A 293 15.66 34.21 -16.95
CA PRO A 293 16.93 33.51 -17.08
C PRO A 293 17.77 34.07 -18.24
N ARG A 294 19.09 33.98 -18.10
CA ARG A 294 20.02 34.32 -19.19
C ARG A 294 19.66 33.55 -20.46
N PRO A 295 19.88 34.12 -21.69
CA PRO A 295 19.50 33.48 -22.94
C PRO A 295 19.94 32.03 -23.07
N ALA A 296 21.18 31.72 -22.68
CA ALA A 296 21.71 30.37 -22.72
C ALA A 296 20.98 29.38 -21.75
N ALA A 297 20.67 29.80 -20.53
CA ALA A 297 19.96 28.99 -19.57
C ALA A 297 18.49 28.75 -19.99
N ARG A 298 17.87 29.73 -20.63
CA ARG A 298 16.53 29.63 -21.22
C ARG A 298 16.50 28.62 -22.36
N THR A 299 17.48 28.68 -23.26
CA THR A 299 17.58 27.75 -24.39
C THR A 299 17.86 26.33 -23.88
N ALA A 300 18.79 26.16 -22.95
CA ALA A 300 19.10 24.86 -22.34
C ALA A 300 17.87 24.24 -21.63
N LEU A 301 17.07 25.06 -20.94
CA LEU A 301 15.85 24.59 -20.28
C LEU A 301 14.78 24.14 -21.30
N ILE A 302 14.53 24.94 -22.34
CA ILE A 302 13.55 24.60 -23.40
C ILE A 302 13.99 23.33 -24.12
N GLU A 303 15.28 23.22 -24.49
CA GLU A 303 15.83 22.04 -25.16
C GLU A 303 15.74 20.80 -24.27
N SER A 304 15.99 20.96 -22.96
CA SER A 304 15.83 19.88 -22.01
C SER A 304 14.38 19.39 -21.91
N VAL A 305 13.41 20.29 -21.82
CA VAL A 305 11.97 19.93 -21.85
C VAL A 305 11.60 19.25 -23.16
N THR A 306 12.15 19.72 -24.30
CA THR A 306 11.89 19.13 -25.61
C THR A 306 12.36 17.67 -25.67
N ARG A 307 13.56 17.38 -25.15
CA ARG A 307 14.17 16.02 -25.22
C ARG A 307 13.70 15.07 -24.13
N VAL A 308 13.49 15.56 -22.90
CA VAL A 308 13.10 14.73 -21.74
C VAL A 308 11.58 14.63 -21.59
N GLY A 309 10.84 15.64 -22.07
CA GLY A 309 9.39 15.66 -21.96
C GLY A 309 8.69 14.47 -22.62
N GLU A 310 9.22 14.01 -23.77
CA GLU A 310 8.74 12.79 -24.41
C GLU A 310 8.92 11.57 -23.48
N SER A 311 10.13 11.40 -22.94
CA SER A 311 10.43 10.28 -22.05
C SER A 311 9.61 10.31 -20.77
N ILE A 312 9.46 11.48 -20.13
CA ILE A 312 8.64 11.67 -18.91
C ILE A 312 7.16 11.36 -19.21
N THR A 313 6.64 11.81 -20.37
CA THR A 313 5.25 11.58 -20.72
C THR A 313 4.97 10.10 -20.99
N PHE A 314 5.85 9.42 -21.69
CA PHE A 314 5.71 7.99 -21.90
C PHE A 314 5.87 7.20 -20.60
N SER A 315 6.79 7.58 -19.72
CA SER A 315 6.95 7.03 -18.38
C SER A 315 5.64 7.18 -17.58
N GLY A 316 5.12 8.39 -17.45
CA GLY A 316 3.85 8.61 -16.77
C GLY A 316 2.67 7.85 -17.40
N ALA A 317 2.64 7.74 -18.74
CA ALA A 317 1.61 6.99 -19.43
C ALA A 317 1.67 5.49 -19.17
N THR A 318 2.89 4.90 -19.07
CA THR A 318 3.07 3.49 -18.69
C THR A 318 2.63 3.23 -17.26
N VAL A 319 2.94 4.11 -16.31
CA VAL A 319 2.45 3.99 -14.92
C VAL A 319 0.92 4.10 -14.87
N ILE A 320 0.33 5.09 -15.56
CA ILE A 320 -1.13 5.25 -15.63
C ILE A 320 -1.77 4.00 -16.23
N ALA A 321 -1.23 3.48 -17.33
CA ALA A 321 -1.76 2.28 -17.97
C ALA A 321 -1.66 1.05 -17.03
N ALA A 322 -0.52 0.88 -16.35
CA ALA A 322 -0.31 -0.21 -15.40
C ALA A 322 -1.35 -0.15 -14.26
N VAL A 323 -1.53 1.00 -13.63
CA VAL A 323 -2.50 1.12 -12.53
C VAL A 323 -3.95 1.03 -12.99
N LEU A 324 -4.26 1.46 -14.22
CA LEU A 324 -5.61 1.29 -14.80
C LEU A 324 -5.94 -0.18 -15.10
N THR A 325 -4.95 -1.07 -15.29
CA THR A 325 -5.23 -2.51 -15.42
C THR A 325 -5.84 -3.12 -14.16
N LEU A 326 -5.68 -2.47 -13.00
CA LEU A 326 -6.33 -2.85 -11.76
C LEU A 326 -7.87 -2.81 -11.85
N LEU A 327 -8.44 -2.02 -12.76
CA LEU A 327 -9.89 -2.00 -13.01
C LEU A 327 -10.43 -3.35 -13.52
N ALA A 328 -9.56 -4.21 -14.05
CA ALA A 328 -9.92 -5.56 -14.47
C ALA A 328 -9.99 -6.56 -13.31
N ALA A 329 -9.57 -6.16 -12.10
CA ALA A 329 -9.67 -6.99 -10.91
C ALA A 329 -11.13 -7.11 -10.46
N SER A 330 -11.50 -8.31 -10.01
CA SER A 330 -12.82 -8.60 -9.43
C SER A 330 -12.86 -8.26 -7.92
N PHE A 331 -11.70 -8.19 -7.28
CA PHE A 331 -11.58 -7.78 -5.88
C PHE A 331 -11.65 -6.25 -5.78
N PRO A 332 -12.71 -5.69 -5.14
CA PRO A 332 -12.90 -4.24 -5.07
C PRO A 332 -11.73 -3.48 -4.44
N PHE A 333 -10.99 -4.12 -3.54
CA PHE A 333 -9.79 -3.53 -2.95
C PHE A 333 -8.74 -3.16 -4.02
N TYR A 334 -8.55 -4.01 -5.04
CA TYR A 334 -7.61 -3.75 -6.14
C TYR A 334 -8.18 -2.79 -7.18
N SER A 335 -9.42 -3.04 -7.62
CA SER A 335 -10.02 -2.21 -8.67
C SER A 335 -10.18 -0.76 -8.24
N ASN A 336 -10.42 -0.52 -6.95
CA ASN A 336 -10.51 0.82 -6.38
C ASN A 336 -9.17 1.56 -6.25
N LEU A 337 -8.01 0.90 -6.46
CA LEU A 337 -6.71 1.56 -6.49
C LEU A 337 -6.41 2.21 -7.86
N GLY A 338 -6.98 1.69 -8.94
CA GLY A 338 -6.63 2.08 -10.31
C GLY A 338 -6.85 3.56 -10.59
N ILE A 339 -8.06 4.06 -10.35
CA ILE A 339 -8.44 5.45 -10.62
C ILE A 339 -7.68 6.45 -9.73
N PRO A 340 -7.58 6.26 -8.38
CA PRO A 340 -6.82 7.15 -7.53
C PRO A 340 -5.36 7.31 -7.95
N PHE A 341 -4.69 6.21 -8.26
CA PHE A 341 -3.29 6.26 -8.68
C PHE A 341 -3.14 6.89 -10.06
N ALA A 342 -4.06 6.62 -10.99
CA ALA A 342 -4.05 7.24 -12.32
C ALA A 342 -4.22 8.78 -12.22
N ILE A 343 -5.15 9.27 -11.40
CA ILE A 343 -5.34 10.71 -11.15
C ILE A 343 -4.06 11.30 -10.55
N ALA A 344 -3.50 10.65 -9.54
CA ALA A 344 -2.32 11.13 -8.84
C ALA A 344 -1.10 11.25 -9.77
N ILE A 345 -0.84 10.24 -10.60
CA ILE A 345 0.26 10.26 -11.58
C ILE A 345 -0.02 11.26 -12.71
N ALA A 346 -1.25 11.40 -13.17
CA ALA A 346 -1.59 12.41 -14.19
C ALA A 346 -1.33 13.84 -13.69
N VAL A 347 -1.73 14.17 -12.47
CA VAL A 347 -1.43 15.47 -11.84
C VAL A 347 0.08 15.66 -11.68
N THR A 348 0.80 14.62 -11.25
CA THR A 348 2.27 14.65 -11.07
C THR A 348 2.98 14.86 -12.41
N LEU A 349 2.54 14.20 -13.47
CA LEU A 349 3.07 14.37 -14.82
C LEU A 349 2.85 15.81 -15.32
N LEU A 350 1.66 16.35 -15.13
CA LEU A 350 1.36 17.74 -15.48
C LEU A 350 2.24 18.73 -14.70
N ALA A 351 2.46 18.50 -13.41
CA ALA A 351 3.35 19.32 -12.59
C ALA A 351 4.81 19.23 -13.07
N GLY A 352 5.28 18.03 -13.40
CA GLY A 352 6.62 17.81 -13.94
C GLY A 352 6.86 18.51 -15.29
N LEU A 353 5.85 18.56 -16.17
CA LEU A 353 5.96 19.16 -17.48
C LEU A 353 5.71 20.69 -17.50
N THR A 354 4.99 21.22 -16.51
CA THR A 354 4.60 22.65 -16.50
C THR A 354 5.18 23.42 -15.33
N LEU A 355 4.90 23.01 -14.09
CA LEU A 355 5.33 23.72 -12.89
C LEU A 355 6.85 23.67 -12.70
N LEU A 356 7.45 22.49 -12.90
CA LEU A 356 8.89 22.32 -12.71
C LEU A 356 9.73 23.20 -13.66
N PRO A 357 9.50 23.22 -14.99
CA PRO A 357 10.21 24.16 -15.87
C PRO A 357 9.97 25.63 -15.50
N ALA A 358 8.76 25.97 -15.06
CA ALA A 358 8.45 27.33 -14.60
C ALA A 358 9.29 27.69 -13.36
N LEU A 359 9.35 26.81 -12.35
CA LEU A 359 10.14 27.01 -11.13
C LEU A 359 11.63 27.07 -11.42
N LEU A 360 12.16 26.22 -12.29
CA LEU A 360 13.57 26.26 -12.71
C LEU A 360 13.91 27.53 -13.45
N SER A 361 12.94 28.16 -14.16
CA SER A 361 13.11 29.43 -14.83
C SER A 361 13.03 30.64 -13.89
N ILE A 362 12.36 30.48 -12.75
CA ILE A 362 12.31 31.47 -11.67
C ILE A 362 13.53 31.22 -10.80
N ARG A 363 14.52 32.08 -10.85
CA ARG A 363 15.61 32.03 -9.89
C ARG A 363 15.04 32.31 -8.49
N LEU A 364 15.00 31.29 -7.64
CA LEU A 364 14.67 31.45 -6.23
C LEU A 364 15.86 32.05 -5.47
N SER A 365 16.25 33.30 -5.86
CA SER A 365 17.26 34.04 -5.11
C SER A 365 16.82 34.47 -3.70
N LEU A 366 15.54 34.33 -3.39
CA LEU A 366 14.97 34.59 -2.06
C LEU A 366 15.45 33.65 -0.95
N LEU A 367 15.99 32.48 -1.29
CA LEU A 367 16.55 31.51 -0.34
C LEU A 367 18.11 31.48 -0.40
N ALA A 368 18.77 32.49 -0.98
CA ALA A 368 20.20 32.70 -0.84
C ALA A 368 20.50 33.14 0.60
N ILE A 369 20.11 32.35 1.58
CA ILE A 369 20.64 32.38 2.93
C ILE A 369 22.13 32.06 2.77
N LYS A 370 22.93 33.14 2.74
CA LYS A 370 24.37 33.18 2.84
C LYS A 370 25.12 31.89 2.53
N ARG A 371 25.53 31.78 1.30
CA ARG A 371 26.52 30.86 0.72
C ARG A 371 27.66 30.44 1.64
N THR A 372 28.00 31.30 2.62
CA THR A 372 29.12 31.16 3.55
C THR A 372 28.91 30.07 4.60
N LEU A 373 27.72 29.85 5.14
CA LEU A 373 27.54 28.89 6.23
C LEU A 373 27.44 27.44 5.68
N PHE A 374 26.77 27.26 4.56
CA PHE A 374 26.56 25.92 3.95
C PHE A 374 27.81 25.45 3.18
N GLN A 375 28.54 26.32 2.53
CA GLN A 375 29.84 26.01 1.92
C GLN A 375 30.90 25.65 2.97
N ALA A 376 30.88 26.27 4.14
CA ALA A 376 31.80 25.94 5.24
C ALA A 376 31.49 24.55 5.86
N LEU A 377 30.21 24.16 5.94
CA LEU A 377 29.81 22.87 6.53
C LEU A 377 30.01 21.68 5.58
N PHE A 378 29.95 21.89 4.25
CA PHE A 378 29.97 20.83 3.24
C PHE A 378 31.20 20.89 2.31
N HIS A 379 32.28 21.56 2.74
CA HIS A 379 33.58 21.45 2.07
C HIS A 379 34.18 20.07 2.29
N ARG A 380 33.90 19.20 1.33
CA ARG A 380 34.40 17.84 1.13
C ARG A 380 33.92 16.75 2.08
N PRO A 381 32.88 16.03 1.74
CA PRO A 381 32.97 14.59 1.82
C PRO A 381 32.87 13.93 0.43
N LYS A 382 33.85 13.15 0.06
CA LYS A 382 33.76 12.11 -0.98
C LYS A 382 32.90 10.96 -0.43
N LEU A 383 31.69 11.26 0.07
CA LEU A 383 30.87 10.29 0.78
C LEU A 383 30.11 9.32 -0.14
N LEU A 384 30.00 9.66 -1.44
CA LEU A 384 29.37 8.78 -2.40
C LEU A 384 30.28 8.60 -3.62
N PRO A 385 30.75 7.38 -3.93
CA PRO A 385 31.66 7.13 -5.04
C PRO A 385 31.06 7.41 -6.42
N TRP A 386 29.73 7.57 -6.53
CA TRP A 386 29.00 7.91 -7.75
C TRP A 386 28.66 9.40 -7.89
N SER A 387 29.11 10.27 -6.97
CA SER A 387 28.82 11.69 -7.07
C SER A 387 29.51 12.31 -8.29
N ILE A 388 28.74 12.63 -9.24
CA ILE A 388 28.61 13.68 -10.30
C ILE A 388 29.90 14.35 -10.86
N GLN A 389 31.07 13.83 -10.69
CA GLN A 389 32.29 14.42 -11.29
C GLN A 389 32.87 13.61 -12.47
N GLY A 390 32.04 12.89 -13.20
CA GLY A 390 32.45 12.20 -14.43
C GLY A 390 31.90 12.94 -15.65
N SER A 391 32.69 13.80 -16.25
CA SER A 391 32.46 14.24 -17.62
C SER A 391 32.52 13.05 -18.58
N GLY A 392 31.45 12.80 -19.32
CA GLY A 392 31.45 11.96 -20.52
C GLY A 392 32.03 10.56 -20.39
N GLY A 393 31.25 9.61 -19.83
CA GLY A 393 31.54 8.17 -19.93
C GLY A 393 32.70 7.62 -19.06
N THR A 394 33.44 8.43 -18.35
CA THR A 394 34.61 8.03 -17.53
C THR A 394 34.31 7.81 -16.03
N GLY A 395 33.08 8.05 -15.59
CA GLY A 395 32.63 7.85 -14.21
C GLY A 395 32.55 6.37 -13.79
N VAL A 396 32.14 6.12 -12.54
CA VAL A 396 31.94 4.76 -11.99
C VAL A 396 31.02 3.94 -12.89
N TRP A 397 29.90 4.49 -13.32
CA TRP A 397 28.94 3.82 -14.17
C TRP A 397 29.48 3.50 -15.58
N GLY A 398 30.29 4.37 -16.17
CA GLY A 398 30.98 4.08 -17.43
C GLY A 398 31.96 2.93 -17.32
N ARG A 399 32.69 2.83 -16.19
CA ARG A 399 33.60 1.70 -15.91
C ARG A 399 32.84 0.38 -15.70
N VAL A 400 31.72 0.43 -14.98
CA VAL A 400 30.85 -0.72 -14.76
C VAL A 400 30.28 -1.20 -16.11
N ALA A 401 29.69 -0.27 -16.89
CA ALA A 401 29.14 -0.57 -18.20
C ALA A 401 30.20 -1.15 -19.15
N GLY A 402 31.42 -0.57 -19.20
CA GLY A 402 32.53 -1.08 -20.00
C GLY A 402 32.95 -2.51 -19.63
N ARG A 403 32.88 -2.89 -18.34
CA ARG A 403 33.14 -4.25 -17.87
C ARG A 403 32.03 -5.22 -18.29
N ILE A 404 30.78 -4.81 -18.19
CA ILE A 404 29.61 -5.60 -18.60
C ILE A 404 29.62 -5.85 -20.11
N VAL A 405 29.85 -4.80 -20.91
CA VAL A 405 29.84 -4.88 -22.36
C VAL A 405 30.96 -5.76 -22.90
N ARG A 406 32.08 -5.92 -22.15
CA ARG A 406 33.17 -6.82 -22.51
C ARG A 406 32.79 -8.31 -22.40
N ARG A 407 32.00 -8.69 -21.39
CA ARG A 407 31.59 -10.09 -21.13
C ARG A 407 30.07 -10.17 -20.88
N PRO A 408 29.23 -9.83 -21.88
CA PRO A 408 27.79 -9.69 -21.65
C PRO A 408 27.12 -11.02 -21.30
N GLY A 409 27.52 -12.15 -21.92
CA GLY A 409 26.97 -13.47 -21.65
C GLY A 409 27.23 -13.92 -20.20
N THR A 410 28.45 -13.78 -19.71
CA THR A 410 28.79 -14.13 -18.32
C THR A 410 28.02 -13.27 -17.32
N THR A 411 27.91 -11.96 -17.60
CA THR A 411 27.17 -11.03 -16.72
C THR A 411 25.69 -11.37 -16.67
N LEU A 412 25.09 -11.71 -17.83
CA LEU A 412 23.68 -12.10 -17.89
C LEU A 412 23.43 -13.40 -17.12
N ILE A 413 24.28 -14.43 -17.32
CA ILE A 413 24.15 -15.73 -16.65
C ILE A 413 24.26 -15.54 -15.12
N ILE A 414 25.28 -14.81 -14.64
CA ILE A 414 25.42 -14.53 -13.19
C ILE A 414 24.21 -13.78 -12.66
N GLY A 415 23.75 -12.77 -13.39
CA GLY A 415 22.54 -12.03 -13.00
C GLY A 415 21.32 -12.94 -12.88
N VAL A 416 21.04 -13.75 -13.91
CA VAL A 416 19.90 -14.67 -13.90
C VAL A 416 20.02 -15.72 -12.78
N LEU A 417 21.21 -16.22 -12.50
CA LEU A 417 21.44 -17.19 -11.41
C LEU A 417 21.20 -16.54 -10.03
N VAL A 418 21.70 -15.33 -9.80
CA VAL A 418 21.48 -14.62 -8.52
C VAL A 418 20.00 -14.32 -8.32
N PHE A 419 19.33 -13.76 -9.32
CA PHE A 419 17.89 -13.46 -9.23
C PHE A 419 17.05 -14.74 -9.13
N GLY A 420 17.44 -15.80 -9.87
CA GLY A 420 16.79 -17.12 -9.82
C GLY A 420 16.91 -17.75 -8.43
N ALA A 421 18.10 -17.70 -7.82
CA ALA A 421 18.32 -18.20 -6.47
C ALA A 421 17.46 -17.46 -5.43
N LEU A 422 17.37 -16.12 -5.51
CA LEU A 422 16.50 -15.34 -4.65
C LEU A 422 15.01 -15.65 -4.93
N ALA A 423 14.63 -15.83 -6.19
CA ALA A 423 13.26 -16.17 -6.58
C ALA A 423 12.79 -17.51 -6.00
N LEU A 424 13.71 -18.47 -5.76
CA LEU A 424 13.37 -19.73 -5.08
C LEU A 424 12.84 -19.49 -3.67
N GLY A 425 13.27 -18.42 -2.99
CA GLY A 425 12.69 -18.03 -1.69
C GLY A 425 11.19 -17.73 -1.75
N ALA A 426 10.66 -17.32 -2.91
CA ALA A 426 9.23 -17.11 -3.08
C ALA A 426 8.39 -18.38 -2.95
N LEU A 427 8.99 -19.58 -3.11
CA LEU A 427 8.31 -20.86 -2.88
C LEU A 427 7.92 -21.07 -1.41
N GLY A 428 8.59 -20.38 -0.48
CA GLY A 428 8.24 -20.35 0.94
C GLY A 428 7.16 -19.33 1.29
N TYR A 429 6.56 -18.67 0.30
CA TYR A 429 5.49 -17.70 0.54
C TYR A 429 4.27 -18.36 1.18
N THR A 430 3.89 -17.86 2.35
CA THR A 430 2.66 -18.22 3.04
C THR A 430 1.80 -16.97 3.21
N ALA A 431 0.54 -17.05 2.77
CA ALA A 431 -0.38 -15.94 2.88
C ALA A 431 -0.86 -15.80 4.33
N SER A 432 -0.76 -14.62 4.90
CA SER A 432 -1.44 -14.25 6.14
C SER A 432 -2.61 -13.31 5.85
N GLY A 433 -3.62 -13.29 6.75
CA GLY A 433 -4.76 -12.39 6.63
C GLY A 433 -4.37 -10.91 6.85
N PHE A 434 -5.38 -10.04 6.94
CA PHE A 434 -5.19 -8.60 7.23
C PHE A 434 -4.58 -8.32 8.61
N GLY A 435 -4.43 -9.32 9.46
CA GLY A 435 -3.90 -9.21 10.80
C GLY A 435 -2.88 -10.29 11.05
N GLY A 436 -1.63 -10.00 10.86
CA GLY A 436 -0.67 -10.51 11.83
C GLY A 436 -1.13 -9.94 13.16
N SER A 437 -1.70 -10.77 14.04
CA SER A 437 -2.29 -10.45 15.33
C SER A 437 -2.67 -8.96 15.47
N THR A 438 -3.93 -8.66 15.50
CA THR A 438 -4.47 -7.40 16.03
C THR A 438 -4.16 -7.34 17.54
N ALA A 439 -2.88 -7.50 17.88
CA ALA A 439 -2.44 -7.37 19.26
C ALA A 439 -2.73 -5.92 19.66
N PRO A 440 -3.52 -5.74 20.70
CA PRO A 440 -3.83 -4.41 21.19
C PRO A 440 -2.55 -3.71 21.64
N PRO A 441 -2.45 -2.38 21.48
CA PRO A 441 -1.29 -1.61 21.94
C PRO A 441 -0.96 -1.92 23.39
N ALA A 442 0.31 -2.18 23.68
CA ALA A 442 0.73 -2.51 25.04
C ALA A 442 0.29 -1.42 26.04
N GLY A 443 -0.34 -1.84 27.13
CA GLY A 443 -0.84 -0.94 28.19
C GLY A 443 -2.17 -0.23 27.88
N SER A 444 -2.72 -0.38 26.66
CA SER A 444 -4.01 0.17 26.28
C SER A 444 -5.17 -0.47 27.06
N ASP A 445 -6.34 0.18 27.02
CA ASP A 445 -7.57 -0.38 27.60
C ASP A 445 -7.98 -1.68 26.89
N SER A 446 -7.93 -1.70 25.57
CA SER A 446 -8.21 -2.91 24.79
C SER A 446 -7.24 -4.06 25.07
N ALA A 447 -5.95 -3.76 25.39
CA ALA A 447 -5.01 -4.78 25.80
C ALA A 447 -5.40 -5.44 27.12
N LYS A 448 -5.81 -4.64 28.09
CA LYS A 448 -6.30 -5.12 29.38
C LYS A 448 -7.60 -5.91 29.22
N GLY A 449 -8.52 -5.40 28.40
CA GLY A 449 -9.77 -6.08 28.08
C GLY A 449 -9.56 -7.42 27.40
N THR A 450 -8.66 -7.50 26.42
CA THR A 450 -8.31 -8.75 25.72
C THR A 450 -7.67 -9.76 26.66
N LEU A 451 -6.77 -9.33 27.58
CA LEU A 451 -6.20 -10.20 28.60
C LEU A 451 -7.27 -10.79 29.52
N LEU A 452 -8.23 -9.97 29.97
CA LEU A 452 -9.34 -10.45 30.80
C LEU A 452 -10.27 -11.39 30.01
N LEU A 453 -10.58 -11.05 28.76
CA LEU A 453 -11.40 -11.89 27.88
C LEU A 453 -10.75 -13.28 27.70
N THR A 454 -9.48 -13.33 27.33
CA THR A 454 -8.75 -14.58 27.13
C THR A 454 -8.63 -15.40 28.43
N LYS A 455 -8.45 -14.72 29.57
CA LYS A 455 -8.29 -15.38 30.88
C LYS A 455 -9.58 -16.00 31.38
N TYR A 456 -10.70 -15.28 31.26
CA TYR A 456 -11.95 -15.67 31.90
C TYR A 456 -12.99 -16.23 30.93
N PHE A 457 -12.87 -15.93 29.65
CA PHE A 457 -13.80 -16.33 28.58
C PHE A 457 -13.05 -16.79 27.33
N PRO A 458 -12.25 -17.85 27.43
CA PRO A 458 -11.41 -18.29 26.28
C PRO A 458 -12.24 -18.64 25.04
N GLU A 459 -13.49 -19.10 25.22
CA GLU A 459 -14.41 -19.42 24.13
C GLU A 459 -14.86 -18.18 23.35
N SER A 460 -14.99 -17.04 24.03
CA SER A 460 -15.35 -15.76 23.41
C SER A 460 -14.13 -15.01 22.85
N ALA A 461 -12.93 -15.35 23.31
CA ALA A 461 -11.69 -14.73 22.86
C ALA A 461 -11.26 -15.21 21.46
N ALA A 462 -11.67 -16.40 21.09
CA ALA A 462 -11.41 -16.97 19.78
C ALA A 462 -12.49 -16.53 18.81
N ASN A 463 -12.43 -15.33 18.23
CA ASN A 463 -13.33 -14.83 17.17
C ASN A 463 -14.14 -15.95 16.50
N PRO A 464 -15.38 -16.26 16.99
CA PRO A 464 -16.02 -17.52 16.65
C PRO A 464 -16.42 -17.55 15.18
N THR A 465 -16.19 -18.67 14.56
CA THR A 465 -16.79 -18.98 13.25
C THR A 465 -18.27 -19.33 13.46
N SER A 466 -19.12 -18.83 12.58
CA SER A 466 -20.57 -18.95 12.71
C SER A 466 -21.16 -19.89 11.64
N PRO A 467 -21.39 -21.17 11.95
CA PRO A 467 -22.27 -22.02 11.17
C PRO A 467 -23.72 -21.51 11.19
N ILE A 468 -24.33 -21.35 10.03
CA ILE A 468 -25.69 -20.85 9.86
C ILE A 468 -26.50 -21.86 9.05
N PHE A 469 -27.69 -22.18 9.56
CA PHE A 469 -28.63 -23.14 8.92
C PHE A 469 -30.00 -22.50 8.76
N LYS A 470 -30.62 -22.67 7.60
CA LYS A 470 -31.94 -22.18 7.30
C LYS A 470 -32.89 -23.37 7.12
N PHE A 471 -34.09 -23.27 7.64
CA PHE A 471 -35.11 -24.31 7.61
C PHE A 471 -36.37 -23.80 6.94
N SER A 472 -37.18 -24.75 6.40
CA SER A 472 -38.51 -24.46 5.82
C SER A 472 -39.55 -24.17 6.91
N GLN A 473 -39.41 -24.76 8.08
CA GLN A 473 -40.30 -24.63 9.23
C GLN A 473 -39.54 -24.07 10.44
N PRO A 474 -40.21 -23.40 11.41
CA PRO A 474 -39.58 -22.99 12.65
C PRO A 474 -39.00 -24.20 13.41
N VAL A 475 -37.74 -24.08 13.87
CA VAL A 475 -37.01 -25.17 14.57
C VAL A 475 -37.66 -25.59 15.89
N TRP A 476 -38.53 -24.73 16.44
CA TRP A 476 -39.26 -25.02 17.67
C TRP A 476 -40.39 -26.01 17.46
N THR A 477 -40.78 -26.33 16.20
CA THR A 477 -41.71 -27.40 15.90
C THR A 477 -41.09 -28.80 16.04
N ASP A 478 -39.77 -28.91 15.81
CA ASP A 478 -38.96 -30.10 16.07
C ASP A 478 -37.59 -29.69 16.68
N PRO A 479 -37.54 -29.42 18.00
CA PRO A 479 -36.32 -28.98 18.66
C PRO A 479 -35.23 -30.07 18.74
N GLN A 480 -35.51 -31.33 18.38
CA GLN A 480 -34.50 -32.39 18.29
C GLN A 480 -33.49 -32.14 17.18
N VAL A 481 -33.86 -31.37 16.16
CA VAL A 481 -32.96 -30.90 15.11
C VAL A 481 -31.80 -30.08 15.71
N LEU A 482 -32.09 -29.26 16.72
CA LEU A 482 -31.05 -28.43 17.40
C LEU A 482 -30.09 -29.31 18.23
N ALA A 483 -30.62 -30.37 18.88
CA ALA A 483 -29.80 -31.30 19.64
C ALA A 483 -28.89 -32.10 18.72
N LYS A 484 -29.41 -32.55 17.57
CA LYS A 484 -28.67 -33.27 16.56
C LYS A 484 -27.56 -32.37 15.97
N ALA A 485 -27.90 -31.15 15.58
CA ALA A 485 -26.90 -30.18 15.09
C ALA A 485 -25.79 -29.95 16.10
N THR A 486 -26.16 -29.71 17.37
CA THR A 486 -25.17 -29.50 18.45
C THR A 486 -24.27 -30.72 18.65
N SER A 487 -24.83 -31.92 18.61
CA SER A 487 -24.09 -33.18 18.77
C SER A 487 -23.10 -33.40 17.61
N GLU A 488 -23.55 -33.21 16.37
CA GLU A 488 -22.72 -33.41 15.18
C GLU A 488 -21.58 -32.37 15.12
N LEU A 489 -21.87 -31.11 15.44
CA LEU A 489 -20.82 -30.06 15.51
C LEU A 489 -19.80 -30.36 16.61
N LYS A 490 -20.23 -30.82 17.79
CA LYS A 490 -19.33 -31.23 18.88
C LYS A 490 -18.50 -32.47 18.54
N ALA A 491 -19.02 -33.37 17.74
CA ALA A 491 -18.30 -34.57 17.31
C ALA A 491 -17.24 -34.28 16.24
N SER A 492 -17.32 -33.14 15.59
CA SER A 492 -16.35 -32.74 14.56
C SER A 492 -14.99 -32.45 15.15
N SER A 493 -13.94 -32.99 14.53
CA SER A 493 -12.55 -32.74 14.91
C SER A 493 -12.05 -31.35 14.55
N LEU A 494 -12.85 -30.56 13.81
CA LEU A 494 -12.52 -29.21 13.36
C LEU A 494 -12.76 -28.13 14.43
N PHE A 495 -13.61 -28.44 15.41
CA PHE A 495 -14.07 -27.48 16.41
C PHE A 495 -13.59 -27.83 17.81
N THR A 496 -13.25 -26.80 18.60
CA THR A 496 -12.89 -26.95 20.03
C THR A 496 -14.07 -26.67 20.94
N THR A 497 -14.91 -25.69 20.57
CA THR A 497 -16.07 -25.27 21.34
C THR A 497 -17.27 -25.11 20.41
N VAL A 498 -18.46 -25.40 20.93
CA VAL A 498 -19.73 -25.23 20.20
C VAL A 498 -20.75 -24.62 21.16
N ALA A 499 -21.13 -23.37 20.90
CA ALA A 499 -22.24 -22.71 21.55
C ALA A 499 -23.40 -22.55 20.54
N GLY A 500 -24.62 -22.67 21.04
CA GLY A 500 -25.81 -22.63 20.18
C GLY A 500 -27.10 -22.45 20.99
N PRO A 501 -28.26 -22.61 20.34
CA PRO A 501 -29.56 -22.38 20.96
C PRO A 501 -29.81 -23.13 22.27
N LEU A 502 -29.27 -24.34 22.40
CA LEU A 502 -29.49 -25.21 23.56
C LEU A 502 -28.50 -24.98 24.71
N ASN A 503 -27.45 -24.20 24.48
CA ASN A 503 -26.45 -23.83 25.49
C ASN A 503 -25.98 -22.36 25.34
N PRO A 504 -26.90 -21.39 25.26
CA PRO A 504 -26.56 -20.02 24.89
C PRO A 504 -25.68 -19.30 25.93
N SER A 505 -25.67 -19.73 27.19
CA SER A 505 -24.87 -19.16 28.30
C SER A 505 -24.17 -20.24 29.13
N GLY A 506 -23.89 -21.41 28.54
CA GLY A 506 -23.24 -22.54 29.22
C GLY A 506 -24.21 -23.43 30.03
N LEU A 507 -25.39 -22.96 30.34
CA LEU A 507 -26.48 -23.79 30.92
C LEU A 507 -27.25 -24.47 29.79
N THR A 508 -27.58 -25.74 30.01
CA THR A 508 -28.36 -26.54 29.05
C THR A 508 -29.71 -26.91 29.64
N LEU A 509 -30.78 -26.69 28.87
CA LEU A 509 -32.11 -27.27 29.13
C LEU A 509 -32.41 -28.37 28.10
N PRO A 510 -33.27 -29.35 28.44
CA PRO A 510 -33.81 -30.29 27.44
C PRO A 510 -34.48 -29.55 26.27
N PRO A 511 -34.33 -30.02 25.03
CA PRO A 511 -34.95 -29.37 23.85
C PRO A 511 -36.46 -29.15 23.99
N ALA A 512 -37.17 -30.09 24.67
CA ALA A 512 -38.60 -30.01 24.92
C ALA A 512 -38.99 -28.80 25.81
N ASP A 513 -38.13 -28.40 26.73
CA ASP A 513 -38.38 -27.27 27.61
C ASP A 513 -38.26 -25.95 26.87
N TYR A 514 -37.33 -25.83 25.93
CA TYR A 514 -37.27 -24.68 25.03
C TYR A 514 -38.52 -24.56 24.13
N ALA A 515 -39.04 -25.68 23.64
CA ALA A 515 -40.32 -25.70 22.88
C ALA A 515 -41.51 -25.26 23.73
N ARG A 516 -41.58 -25.68 25.01
CA ARG A 516 -42.62 -25.23 25.96
C ARG A 516 -42.49 -23.73 26.23
N LEU A 517 -41.26 -23.24 26.44
CA LEU A 517 -41.01 -21.79 26.66
C LEU A 517 -41.41 -21.00 25.43
N TYR A 518 -41.14 -21.51 24.24
CA TYR A 518 -41.58 -20.84 22.99
C TYR A 518 -43.10 -20.80 22.87
N ALA A 519 -43.79 -21.92 23.15
CA ALA A 519 -45.25 -21.99 23.11
C ALA A 519 -45.90 -21.06 24.14
N GLY A 520 -45.31 -20.90 25.34
CA GLY A 520 -45.84 -20.08 26.41
C GLY A 520 -45.44 -18.59 26.37
N LEU A 521 -44.25 -18.27 25.94
CA LEU A 521 -43.68 -16.92 25.97
C LEU A 521 -43.56 -16.25 24.59
N GLY A 522 -43.70 -17.05 23.52
CA GLY A 522 -43.46 -16.59 22.15
C GLY A 522 -41.96 -16.45 21.80
N PRO A 523 -41.62 -15.79 20.68
CA PRO A 523 -40.26 -15.63 20.24
C PRO A 523 -39.39 -14.92 21.26
N ALA A 524 -38.24 -15.48 21.60
CA ALA A 524 -37.31 -14.94 22.60
C ALA A 524 -36.86 -13.50 22.30
N LYS A 525 -36.78 -13.10 20.99
CA LYS A 525 -36.44 -11.76 20.55
C LYS A 525 -37.49 -10.71 20.93
N ALA A 526 -38.76 -11.09 21.09
CA ALA A 526 -39.84 -10.19 21.47
C ALA A 526 -39.95 -9.96 23.01
N LEU A 527 -39.21 -10.73 23.80
CA LEU A 527 -39.27 -10.67 25.24
C LEU A 527 -38.48 -9.46 25.81
N PRO A 528 -39.04 -8.70 26.76
CA PRO A 528 -38.35 -7.60 27.39
C PRO A 528 -37.11 -8.05 28.18
N PRO A 529 -36.17 -7.12 28.46
CA PRO A 529 -34.96 -7.42 29.23
C PRO A 529 -35.21 -7.92 30.65
N ALA A 530 -36.15 -7.34 31.32
CA ALA A 530 -36.65 -7.76 32.65
C ALA A 530 -37.87 -8.65 32.52
N GLU A 531 -37.97 -9.67 33.36
CA GLU A 531 -39.15 -10.53 33.43
C GLU A 531 -40.38 -9.71 33.71
N PRO A 532 -41.47 -9.81 32.91
CA PRO A 532 -42.71 -9.11 33.17
C PRO A 532 -43.33 -9.56 34.49
N PRO A 533 -43.94 -8.63 35.31
CA PRO A 533 -44.53 -8.97 36.58
C PRO A 533 -45.58 -10.11 36.54
N GLY A 534 -46.27 -10.30 35.41
CA GLY A 534 -47.23 -11.38 35.20
C GLY A 534 -46.63 -12.79 35.01
N LEU A 535 -45.30 -12.88 34.83
CA LEU A 535 -44.56 -14.14 34.74
C LEU A 535 -43.83 -14.48 36.02
N ALA A 536 -43.70 -13.49 36.95
CA ALA A 536 -43.03 -13.70 38.23
C ALA A 536 -43.61 -14.90 39.00
N GLY A 537 -42.75 -15.89 39.29
CA GLY A 537 -43.15 -17.12 39.99
C GLY A 537 -43.66 -18.23 39.04
N LYS A 538 -43.89 -18.00 37.75
CA LYS A 538 -44.26 -19.01 36.79
C LYS A 538 -43.06 -19.56 36.01
N VAL A 539 -42.08 -18.75 35.73
CA VAL A 539 -40.82 -19.10 35.11
C VAL A 539 -39.71 -18.58 36.03
N PRO A 540 -38.72 -19.40 36.40
CA PRO A 540 -37.59 -18.86 37.18
C PRO A 540 -36.82 -17.79 36.38
N PRO A 541 -36.33 -16.71 37.02
CA PRO A 541 -35.67 -15.61 36.32
C PRO A 541 -34.45 -16.02 35.52
N ASP A 542 -33.70 -16.99 35.98
CA ASP A 542 -32.54 -17.59 35.28
C ASP A 542 -32.96 -18.36 34.02
N ILE A 543 -34.07 -19.10 34.07
CA ILE A 543 -34.64 -19.79 32.90
C ILE A 543 -35.21 -18.78 31.88
N TYR A 544 -35.85 -17.68 32.38
CA TYR A 544 -36.30 -16.59 31.52
C TYR A 544 -35.14 -15.96 30.76
N GLN A 545 -34.04 -15.63 31.42
CA GLN A 545 -32.87 -15.03 30.80
C GLN A 545 -32.16 -16.03 29.87
N LEU A 546 -32.09 -17.28 30.25
CA LEU A 546 -31.54 -18.34 29.41
C LEU A 546 -32.34 -18.50 28.11
N TYR A 547 -33.69 -18.57 28.22
CA TYR A 547 -34.54 -18.64 27.04
C TYR A 547 -34.40 -17.37 26.17
N ARG A 548 -34.38 -16.20 26.78
CA ARG A 548 -34.21 -14.93 26.08
C ARG A 548 -32.89 -14.87 25.31
N SER A 549 -31.80 -15.45 25.83
CA SER A 549 -30.49 -15.47 25.16
C SER A 549 -30.47 -16.36 23.90
N THR A 550 -31.46 -17.25 23.72
CA THR A 550 -31.59 -18.00 22.45
C THR A 550 -31.86 -17.11 21.25
N SER A 551 -32.33 -15.88 21.46
CA SER A 551 -32.52 -14.88 20.40
C SER A 551 -31.23 -14.52 19.67
N ASN A 552 -30.06 -14.80 20.23
CA ASN A 552 -28.76 -14.64 19.58
C ASN A 552 -28.47 -15.79 18.59
N PHE A 553 -29.16 -16.90 18.71
CA PHE A 553 -28.91 -18.11 17.93
C PHE A 553 -30.08 -18.55 17.04
N VAL A 554 -31.30 -18.09 17.33
CA VAL A 554 -32.49 -18.39 16.54
C VAL A 554 -33.16 -17.09 16.11
N SER A 555 -33.46 -16.99 14.81
CA SER A 555 -34.16 -15.83 14.26
C SER A 555 -35.58 -15.67 14.82
N ALA A 556 -36.18 -14.48 14.70
CA ALA A 556 -37.50 -14.19 15.26
C ALA A 556 -38.61 -15.09 14.65
N ASP A 557 -38.46 -15.47 13.38
CA ASP A 557 -39.37 -16.41 12.68
C ASP A 557 -39.05 -17.89 12.97
N GLY A 558 -38.01 -18.16 13.75
CA GLY A 558 -37.58 -19.51 14.13
C GLY A 558 -36.98 -20.34 12.99
N ARG A 559 -36.76 -19.76 11.81
CA ARG A 559 -36.34 -20.50 10.62
C ARG A 559 -34.84 -20.47 10.36
N THR A 560 -34.13 -19.52 10.89
CA THR A 560 -32.68 -19.44 10.76
C THR A 560 -32.04 -19.67 12.11
N VAL A 561 -31.03 -20.52 12.13
CA VAL A 561 -30.26 -20.87 13.33
C VAL A 561 -28.79 -20.64 13.05
N GLN A 562 -28.12 -19.96 13.96
CA GLN A 562 -26.67 -19.85 13.94
C GLN A 562 -26.05 -20.50 15.18
N PHE A 563 -24.86 -21.01 15.00
CA PHE A 563 -24.00 -21.50 16.08
C PHE A 563 -22.75 -20.62 16.15
N SER A 564 -22.04 -20.72 17.25
CA SER A 564 -20.72 -20.10 17.46
C SER A 564 -19.74 -21.21 17.76
N VAL A 565 -18.72 -21.40 16.92
CA VAL A 565 -17.75 -22.47 17.06
C VAL A 565 -16.33 -21.92 17.14
N GLY A 566 -15.53 -22.44 18.06
CA GLY A 566 -14.08 -22.18 18.12
C GLY A 566 -13.36 -23.14 17.18
N LEU A 567 -12.42 -22.63 16.38
CA LEU A 567 -11.63 -23.43 15.45
C LEU A 567 -10.47 -24.14 16.16
N LYS A 568 -10.28 -25.43 15.89
CA LYS A 568 -9.10 -26.17 16.36
C LYS A 568 -7.81 -25.64 15.73
N ALA A 569 -7.90 -25.08 14.55
CA ALA A 569 -6.80 -24.42 13.85
C ALA A 569 -6.31 -23.13 14.56
N GLY A 570 -7.01 -22.65 15.59
CA GLY A 570 -6.63 -21.51 16.41
C GLY A 570 -7.07 -20.16 15.84
N ASP A 571 -6.17 -19.18 15.79
CA ASP A 571 -6.46 -17.83 15.36
C ASP A 571 -7.06 -17.79 13.93
N PRO A 572 -8.25 -17.18 13.72
CA PRO A 572 -8.91 -17.10 12.43
C PRO A 572 -8.09 -16.45 11.32
N GLY A 573 -7.17 -15.56 11.66
CA GLY A 573 -6.26 -14.93 10.71
C GLY A 573 -5.02 -15.76 10.35
N SER A 574 -4.85 -16.93 10.98
CA SER A 574 -3.68 -17.81 10.73
C SER A 574 -3.83 -18.59 9.42
N THR A 575 -2.70 -18.93 8.80
CA THR A 575 -2.68 -19.81 7.61
C THR A 575 -3.40 -21.13 7.88
N ALA A 576 -3.20 -21.73 9.06
CA ALA A 576 -3.88 -23.00 9.43
C ALA A 576 -5.41 -22.86 9.47
N ALA A 577 -5.94 -21.73 9.95
CA ALA A 577 -7.36 -21.46 9.97
C ALA A 577 -7.91 -21.21 8.55
N LEU A 578 -7.16 -20.50 7.71
CA LEU A 578 -7.53 -20.30 6.30
C LEU A 578 -7.57 -21.63 5.53
N ASP A 579 -6.56 -22.48 5.70
CA ASP A 579 -6.47 -23.78 5.04
C ASP A 579 -7.59 -24.74 5.49
N ALA A 580 -8.11 -24.57 6.72
CA ALA A 580 -9.21 -25.38 7.24
C ALA A 580 -10.59 -24.98 6.68
N VAL A 581 -10.76 -23.80 6.08
CA VAL A 581 -12.08 -23.29 5.63
C VAL A 581 -12.80 -24.22 4.66
N PRO A 582 -12.16 -24.81 3.64
CA PRO A 582 -12.84 -25.76 2.75
C PRO A 582 -13.43 -26.96 3.51
N ALA A 583 -12.66 -27.54 4.45
CA ALA A 583 -13.11 -28.64 5.28
C ALA A 583 -14.25 -28.22 6.22
N ILE A 584 -14.18 -27.02 6.81
CA ILE A 584 -15.24 -26.46 7.65
C ILE A 584 -16.54 -26.30 6.85
N ARG A 585 -16.48 -25.76 5.63
CA ARG A 585 -17.65 -25.60 4.75
C ARG A 585 -18.28 -26.95 4.37
N ALA A 586 -17.45 -27.93 4.03
CA ALA A 586 -17.90 -29.27 3.73
C ALA A 586 -18.61 -29.90 4.93
N GLU A 587 -18.05 -29.77 6.12
CA GLU A 587 -18.64 -30.27 7.37
C GLU A 587 -19.98 -29.59 7.68
N ILE A 588 -20.09 -28.27 7.55
CA ILE A 588 -21.33 -27.54 7.79
C ILE A 588 -22.40 -27.90 6.77
N SER A 589 -22.04 -28.09 5.50
CA SER A 589 -22.95 -28.58 4.49
C SER A 589 -23.45 -30.02 4.80
N ARG A 590 -22.56 -30.91 5.26
CA ARG A 590 -22.89 -32.25 5.70
C ARG A 590 -23.88 -32.25 6.88
N VAL A 591 -23.55 -31.44 7.91
CA VAL A 591 -24.43 -31.28 9.07
C VAL A 591 -25.78 -30.70 8.62
N GLY A 592 -25.77 -29.64 7.80
CA GLY A 592 -26.99 -29.03 7.25
C GLY A 592 -27.91 -30.08 6.57
N THR A 593 -27.33 -30.92 5.72
CA THR A 593 -28.05 -32.00 5.04
C THR A 593 -28.62 -33.01 6.06
N SER A 594 -27.83 -33.40 7.07
CA SER A 594 -28.23 -34.39 8.07
C SER A 594 -29.40 -33.93 8.94
N ILE A 595 -29.52 -32.62 9.16
CA ILE A 595 -30.59 -31.99 9.98
C ILE A 595 -31.74 -31.46 9.15
N GLY A 596 -31.75 -31.68 7.83
CA GLY A 596 -32.82 -31.21 6.94
C GLY A 596 -32.86 -29.70 6.73
N ALA A 597 -31.73 -29.00 6.86
CA ALA A 597 -31.66 -27.60 6.51
C ALA A 597 -31.81 -27.39 4.99
N THR A 598 -32.57 -26.39 4.60
CA THR A 598 -32.76 -25.99 3.19
C THR A 598 -31.56 -25.23 2.64
N ASP A 599 -30.78 -24.60 3.52
CA ASP A 599 -29.60 -23.83 3.17
C ASP A 599 -28.61 -23.79 4.34
N SER A 600 -27.32 -23.69 4.07
CA SER A 600 -26.28 -23.60 5.09
C SER A 600 -25.11 -22.78 4.63
N ALA A 601 -24.54 -21.99 5.54
CA ALA A 601 -23.36 -21.16 5.26
C ALA A 601 -22.46 -21.07 6.49
N VAL A 602 -21.22 -20.58 6.24
CA VAL A 602 -20.22 -20.38 7.30
C VAL A 602 -19.78 -18.93 7.27
N GLY A 603 -20.12 -18.19 8.31
CA GLY A 603 -19.66 -16.82 8.54
C GLY A 603 -18.48 -16.76 9.51
N GLY A 604 -17.88 -15.60 9.62
CA GLY A 604 -16.76 -15.34 10.51
C GLY A 604 -15.51 -14.85 9.78
N GLU A 605 -14.46 -14.56 10.54
CA GLU A 605 -13.24 -13.95 10.00
C GLU A 605 -12.46 -14.90 9.08
N ALA A 606 -12.21 -16.13 9.47
CA ALA A 606 -11.44 -17.08 8.67
C ALA A 606 -12.08 -17.38 7.30
N PRO A 607 -13.41 -17.69 7.20
CA PRO A 607 -14.08 -17.83 5.91
C PRO A 607 -14.01 -16.58 5.02
N ALA A 608 -14.16 -15.38 5.62
CA ALA A 608 -14.09 -14.12 4.88
C ALA A 608 -12.67 -13.88 4.32
N LEU A 609 -11.63 -14.09 5.12
CA LEU A 609 -10.24 -13.96 4.71
C LEU A 609 -9.84 -14.98 3.65
N TYR A 610 -10.35 -16.22 3.78
CA TYR A 610 -10.15 -17.25 2.76
C TYR A 610 -10.73 -16.84 1.41
N ASP A 611 -11.98 -16.34 1.38
CA ASP A 611 -12.61 -15.88 0.14
C ASP A 611 -11.87 -14.70 -0.48
N ILE A 612 -11.44 -13.75 0.34
CA ILE A 612 -10.62 -12.63 -0.11
C ILE A 612 -9.31 -13.13 -0.73
N SER A 613 -8.62 -14.07 -0.07
CA SER A 613 -7.37 -14.65 -0.58
C SER A 613 -7.59 -15.41 -1.89
N ALA A 614 -8.66 -16.19 -2.00
CA ALA A 614 -9.01 -16.92 -3.21
C ALA A 614 -9.31 -16.00 -4.39
N VAL A 615 -10.07 -14.92 -4.16
CA VAL A 615 -10.35 -13.90 -5.19
C VAL A 615 -9.08 -13.15 -5.57
N SER A 616 -8.24 -12.80 -4.60
CA SER A 616 -6.93 -12.16 -4.83
C SER A 616 -6.05 -13.02 -5.74
N ASN A 617 -5.95 -14.31 -5.49
CA ASN A 617 -5.18 -15.23 -6.33
C ASN A 617 -5.76 -15.38 -7.75
N SER A 618 -7.08 -15.39 -7.88
CA SER A 618 -7.73 -15.36 -9.19
C SER A 618 -7.43 -14.07 -9.97
N ASP A 619 -7.43 -12.94 -9.29
CA ASP A 619 -7.12 -11.65 -9.89
C ASP A 619 -5.65 -11.55 -10.31
N LEU A 620 -4.72 -12.16 -9.56
CA LEU A 620 -3.32 -12.28 -9.99
C LEU A 620 -3.23 -12.92 -11.38
N ALA A 621 -3.90 -14.07 -11.55
CA ALA A 621 -3.89 -14.80 -12.82
C ALA A 621 -4.55 -14.01 -13.98
N ARG A 622 -5.49 -13.11 -13.68
CA ARG A 622 -6.23 -12.32 -14.66
C ARG A 622 -5.55 -10.98 -14.98
N VAL A 623 -5.16 -10.23 -13.97
CA VAL A 623 -4.68 -8.83 -14.13
C VAL A 623 -3.23 -8.81 -14.61
N ILE A 624 -2.39 -9.75 -14.15
CA ILE A 624 -0.97 -9.80 -14.56
C ILE A 624 -0.81 -9.91 -16.08
N PRO A 625 -1.46 -10.83 -16.79
CA PRO A 625 -1.37 -10.88 -18.25
C PRO A 625 -1.86 -9.61 -18.94
N ILE A 626 -2.95 -9.00 -18.45
CA ILE A 626 -3.48 -7.74 -18.99
C ILE A 626 -2.46 -6.62 -18.83
N ALA A 627 -1.83 -6.50 -17.66
CA ALA A 627 -0.80 -5.50 -17.40
C ALA A 627 0.44 -5.71 -18.29
N ILE A 628 0.89 -6.95 -18.43
CA ILE A 628 2.03 -7.31 -19.32
C ILE A 628 1.73 -6.91 -20.75
N VAL A 629 0.55 -7.22 -21.27
CA VAL A 629 0.16 -6.88 -22.65
C VAL A 629 0.04 -5.36 -22.82
N ALA A 630 -0.62 -4.66 -21.90
CA ALA A 630 -0.80 -3.21 -21.98
C ALA A 630 0.55 -2.48 -21.97
N ILE A 631 1.43 -2.84 -21.04
CA ILE A 631 2.77 -2.24 -20.95
C ILE A 631 3.64 -2.67 -22.12
N GLY A 632 3.56 -3.93 -22.55
CA GLY A 632 4.28 -4.44 -23.71
C GLY A 632 3.95 -3.67 -24.99
N ILE A 633 2.68 -3.34 -25.22
CA ILE A 633 2.24 -2.51 -26.34
C ILE A 633 2.83 -1.09 -26.21
N LEU A 634 2.75 -0.46 -25.03
CA LEU A 634 3.30 0.88 -24.83
C LEU A 634 4.81 0.90 -25.05
N LEU A 635 5.55 -0.07 -24.49
CA LEU A 635 6.99 -0.21 -24.70
C LEU A 635 7.33 -0.41 -26.18
N ALA A 636 6.56 -1.25 -26.89
CA ALA A 636 6.77 -1.48 -28.30
C ALA A 636 6.60 -0.20 -29.13
N LEU A 637 5.61 0.62 -28.80
CA LEU A 637 5.36 1.93 -29.45
C LEU A 637 6.50 2.91 -29.15
N VAL A 638 6.91 3.04 -27.89
CA VAL A 638 7.97 3.97 -27.44
C VAL A 638 9.32 3.59 -28.01
N LEU A 639 9.72 2.32 -27.86
CA LEU A 639 11.02 1.81 -28.32
C LEU A 639 11.04 1.53 -29.82
N ARG A 640 9.86 1.51 -30.47
CA ARG A 640 9.69 1.12 -31.86
C ARG A 640 10.38 -0.21 -32.14
N SER A 641 10.22 -1.17 -31.24
CA SER A 641 10.78 -2.50 -31.25
C SER A 641 9.77 -3.47 -30.67
N LEU A 642 9.67 -4.66 -31.22
CA LEU A 642 8.88 -5.78 -30.67
C LEU A 642 9.73 -6.69 -29.78
N VAL A 643 11.05 -6.69 -29.94
CA VAL A 643 11.97 -7.55 -29.19
C VAL A 643 12.33 -6.96 -27.82
N ALA A 644 12.59 -5.65 -27.77
CA ALA A 644 12.98 -4.99 -26.53
C ALA A 644 11.94 -5.15 -25.39
N PRO A 645 10.64 -4.96 -25.60
CA PRO A 645 9.63 -5.15 -24.54
C PRO A 645 9.64 -6.54 -23.91
N LEU A 646 9.89 -7.59 -24.69
CA LEU A 646 9.84 -8.97 -24.21
C LEU A 646 10.85 -9.24 -23.09
N TYR A 647 12.12 -8.89 -23.31
CA TYR A 647 13.15 -9.14 -22.30
C TYR A 647 13.09 -8.10 -21.16
N LEU A 648 12.61 -6.88 -21.43
CA LEU A 648 12.42 -5.86 -20.38
C LEU A 648 11.36 -6.36 -19.38
N ILE A 649 10.20 -6.77 -19.85
CA ILE A 649 9.13 -7.32 -19.00
C ILE A 649 9.61 -8.60 -18.29
N ALA A 650 10.32 -9.50 -19.01
CA ALA A 650 10.88 -10.71 -18.39
C ALA A 650 11.89 -10.38 -17.28
N SER A 651 12.71 -9.34 -17.46
CA SER A 651 13.67 -8.92 -16.44
C SER A 651 13.00 -8.31 -15.21
N VAL A 652 11.91 -7.54 -15.38
CA VAL A 652 11.09 -7.04 -14.27
C VAL A 652 10.35 -8.19 -13.57
N GLY A 653 9.81 -9.15 -14.33
CA GLY A 653 9.19 -10.35 -13.75
C GLY A 653 10.18 -11.15 -12.89
N LEU A 654 11.41 -11.33 -13.37
CA LEU A 654 12.47 -12.00 -12.59
C LEU A 654 12.87 -11.19 -11.35
N SER A 655 12.96 -9.86 -11.46
CA SER A 655 13.22 -8.96 -10.34
C SER A 655 12.11 -9.02 -9.30
N TYR A 656 10.87 -9.04 -9.73
CA TYR A 656 9.71 -9.19 -8.86
C TYR A 656 9.77 -10.50 -8.06
N LEU A 657 9.98 -11.63 -8.71
CA LEU A 657 10.08 -12.92 -8.04
C LEU A 657 11.26 -12.97 -7.05
N ALA A 658 12.40 -12.39 -7.42
CA ALA A 658 13.57 -12.31 -6.55
C ALA A 658 13.32 -11.40 -5.34
N ALA A 659 12.64 -10.26 -5.53
CA ALA A 659 12.27 -9.35 -4.44
C ALA A 659 11.24 -9.98 -3.50
N LEU A 660 10.25 -10.70 -4.04
CA LEU A 660 9.29 -11.45 -3.24
C LEU A 660 9.99 -12.55 -2.43
N GLY A 661 10.88 -13.31 -3.07
CA GLY A 661 11.66 -14.35 -2.38
C GLY A 661 12.57 -13.79 -1.29
N LEU A 662 13.23 -12.66 -1.57
CA LEU A 662 14.04 -11.98 -0.55
C LEU A 662 13.17 -11.47 0.61
N SER A 663 11.94 -11.02 0.33
CA SER A 663 10.99 -10.61 1.37
C SER A 663 10.55 -11.77 2.25
N VAL A 664 10.29 -12.95 1.66
CA VAL A 664 10.00 -14.17 2.41
C VAL A 664 11.17 -14.54 3.32
N ILE A 665 12.39 -14.59 2.77
CA ILE A 665 13.60 -14.89 3.57
C ILE A 665 13.75 -13.89 4.73
N LEU A 666 13.55 -12.59 4.48
CA LEU A 666 13.75 -11.56 5.49
C LEU A 666 12.69 -11.60 6.59
N PHE A 667 11.41 -11.70 6.23
CA PHE A 667 10.33 -11.56 7.20
C PHE A 667 9.90 -12.91 7.78
N VAL A 668 9.78 -13.95 6.97
CA VAL A 668 9.32 -15.27 7.44
C VAL A 668 10.48 -16.04 8.07
N ASP A 669 11.60 -16.22 7.35
CA ASP A 669 12.67 -17.09 7.81
C ASP A 669 13.57 -16.43 8.87
N ILE A 670 13.87 -15.12 8.74
CA ILE A 670 14.79 -14.41 9.64
C ILE A 670 14.04 -13.71 10.77
N ALA A 671 12.99 -12.92 10.45
CA ALA A 671 12.23 -12.18 11.46
C ALA A 671 11.21 -13.05 12.21
N GLY A 672 10.83 -14.23 11.67
CA GLY A 672 9.92 -15.18 12.32
C GLY A 672 8.44 -14.82 12.19
N ASP A 673 8.07 -13.98 11.20
CA ASP A 673 6.68 -13.69 10.92
C ASP A 673 5.98 -14.95 10.36
N LYS A 674 4.72 -15.19 10.74
CA LYS A 674 3.97 -16.41 10.36
C LYS A 674 3.56 -16.46 8.88
N GLY A 675 3.78 -15.39 8.14
CA GLY A 675 3.46 -15.24 6.72
C GLY A 675 3.39 -13.77 6.33
N LEU A 676 3.33 -13.50 5.04
CA LEU A 676 3.19 -12.16 4.48
C LEU A 676 1.73 -11.90 4.09
N VAL A 677 1.30 -10.65 4.16
CA VAL A 677 -0.08 -10.30 3.81
C VAL A 677 -0.42 -10.75 2.38
N PHE A 678 -1.59 -11.38 2.22
CA PHE A 678 -2.00 -12.07 0.98
C PHE A 678 -1.98 -11.20 -0.28
N PHE A 679 -2.19 -9.89 -0.15
CA PHE A 679 -2.19 -8.97 -1.29
C PHE A 679 -0.80 -8.38 -1.63
N LEU A 680 0.25 -8.68 -0.85
CA LEU A 680 1.61 -8.19 -1.10
C LEU A 680 2.16 -8.60 -2.47
N PRO A 681 2.06 -9.88 -2.92
CA PRO A 681 2.58 -10.27 -4.22
C PRO A 681 1.94 -9.47 -5.36
N PHE A 682 0.65 -9.22 -5.30
CA PHE A 682 -0.08 -8.46 -6.31
C PHE A 682 0.36 -6.99 -6.36
N LEU A 683 0.42 -6.33 -5.20
CA LEU A 683 0.89 -4.95 -5.13
C LEU A 683 2.34 -4.82 -5.59
N MET A 684 3.22 -5.71 -5.13
CA MET A 684 4.63 -5.71 -5.56
C MET A 684 4.74 -5.84 -7.08
N PHE A 685 3.99 -6.76 -7.69
CA PHE A 685 4.03 -6.94 -9.14
C PHE A 685 3.63 -5.65 -9.87
N ILE A 686 2.47 -5.08 -9.54
CA ILE A 686 1.97 -3.87 -10.22
C ILE A 686 2.90 -2.67 -10.00
N PHE A 687 3.38 -2.45 -8.77
CA PHE A 687 4.27 -1.33 -8.49
C PHE A 687 5.64 -1.49 -9.15
N LEU A 688 6.24 -2.68 -9.10
CA LEU A 688 7.54 -2.91 -9.73
C LEU A 688 7.43 -2.86 -11.26
N LEU A 689 6.34 -3.37 -11.83
CA LEU A 689 6.09 -3.25 -13.26
C LEU A 689 5.87 -1.80 -13.68
N ALA A 690 5.07 -1.04 -12.92
CA ALA A 690 4.78 0.36 -13.20
C ALA A 690 6.02 1.26 -13.07
N LEU A 691 6.74 1.17 -11.95
CA LEU A 691 7.86 2.05 -11.63
C LEU A 691 9.20 1.55 -12.20
N GLY A 692 9.34 0.23 -12.38
CA GLY A 692 10.55 -0.37 -12.94
C GLY A 692 10.73 -0.03 -14.42
N GLU A 693 9.66 -0.09 -15.21
CA GLU A 693 9.74 0.18 -16.64
C GLU A 693 10.03 1.64 -16.99
N ASP A 694 9.67 2.59 -16.14
CA ASP A 694 9.94 4.01 -16.34
C ASP A 694 11.42 4.29 -16.59
N TYR A 695 12.23 3.70 -15.78
CA TYR A 695 13.65 3.89 -15.91
C TYR A 695 14.25 3.04 -17.04
N ASN A 696 13.69 1.86 -17.34
CA ASN A 696 14.09 1.08 -18.51
C ASN A 696 13.85 1.84 -19.81
N ILE A 697 12.70 2.54 -19.91
CA ILE A 697 12.39 3.44 -21.03
C ILE A 697 13.48 4.50 -21.16
N LEU A 698 13.87 5.16 -20.07
CA LEU A 698 14.89 6.20 -20.10
C LEU A 698 16.25 5.68 -20.60
N VAL A 699 16.71 4.55 -20.07
CA VAL A 699 18.00 3.96 -20.47
C VAL A 699 17.95 3.49 -21.93
N MET A 700 16.88 2.81 -22.33
CA MET A 700 16.73 2.28 -23.68
C MET A 700 16.56 3.39 -24.73
N THR A 701 15.82 4.45 -24.44
CA THR A 701 15.73 5.61 -25.34
C THR A 701 17.09 6.29 -25.50
N ARG A 702 17.89 6.38 -24.43
CA ARG A 702 19.26 6.90 -24.52
C ARG A 702 20.19 5.99 -25.30
N ILE A 703 20.16 4.67 -25.07
CA ILE A 703 20.94 3.72 -25.88
C ILE A 703 20.55 3.86 -27.35
N ARG A 704 19.27 4.01 -27.67
CA ARG A 704 18.79 4.19 -29.04
C ARG A 704 19.27 5.51 -29.68
N GLU A 705 19.30 6.58 -28.91
CA GLU A 705 19.81 7.88 -29.36
C GLU A 705 21.30 7.79 -29.71
N GLU A 706 22.10 7.19 -28.83
CA GLU A 706 23.55 7.02 -29.05
C GLU A 706 23.86 6.00 -30.14
N ALA A 707 23.09 4.91 -30.27
CA ALA A 707 23.25 3.89 -31.29
C ALA A 707 23.03 4.38 -32.74
N ARG A 708 22.41 5.55 -32.90
CA ARG A 708 22.31 6.22 -34.21
C ARG A 708 23.64 6.83 -34.68
N ARG A 709 24.59 7.04 -33.75
CA ARG A 709 25.87 7.74 -34.01
C ARG A 709 27.09 6.92 -33.71
N LEU A 710 26.99 5.92 -32.83
CA LEU A 710 28.08 5.12 -32.30
C LEU A 710 27.82 3.63 -32.52
N PRO A 711 28.85 2.78 -32.59
CA PRO A 711 28.71 1.33 -32.52
C PRO A 711 27.94 0.94 -31.23
N LEU A 712 27.13 -0.12 -31.29
CA LEU A 712 26.21 -0.45 -30.20
C LEU A 712 26.89 -0.62 -28.84
N ARG A 713 28.07 -1.25 -28.77
CA ARG A 713 28.83 -1.44 -27.52
C ARG A 713 29.26 -0.12 -26.89
N GLU A 714 29.70 0.82 -27.69
CA GLU A 714 30.08 2.17 -27.26
C GLU A 714 28.85 2.97 -26.87
N ALA A 715 27.78 2.87 -27.66
CA ALA A 715 26.48 3.51 -27.37
C ALA A 715 25.93 3.08 -26.02
N VAL A 716 25.94 1.76 -25.71
CA VAL A 716 25.52 1.22 -24.40
C VAL A 716 26.40 1.75 -23.27
N THR A 717 27.73 1.71 -23.44
CA THR A 717 28.68 2.20 -22.42
C THR A 717 28.46 3.69 -22.12
N LYS A 718 28.30 4.50 -23.17
CA LYS A 718 28.06 5.96 -23.04
C LYS A 718 26.69 6.25 -22.42
N ALA A 719 25.64 5.57 -22.88
CA ALA A 719 24.29 5.77 -22.36
C ALA A 719 24.22 5.47 -20.86
N ILE A 720 24.76 4.33 -20.41
CA ILE A 720 24.78 3.96 -18.98
C ILE A 720 25.69 4.90 -18.19
N GLY A 721 26.84 5.33 -18.74
CA GLY A 721 27.72 6.27 -18.09
C GLY A 721 27.06 7.63 -17.79
N VAL A 722 26.16 8.07 -18.67
CA VAL A 722 25.41 9.33 -18.54
C VAL A 722 24.17 9.14 -17.66
N THR A 723 23.37 8.11 -17.89
CA THR A 723 22.09 7.92 -17.20
C THR A 723 22.23 7.26 -15.83
N GLY A 724 23.29 6.48 -15.61
CA GLY A 724 23.46 5.67 -14.40
C GLY A 724 23.35 6.45 -13.09
N THR A 725 23.96 7.63 -13.03
CA THR A 725 23.88 8.48 -11.81
C THR A 725 22.45 8.99 -11.57
N THR A 726 21.77 9.43 -12.62
CA THR A 726 20.39 9.95 -12.52
C THR A 726 19.45 8.85 -12.04
N VAL A 727 19.51 7.69 -12.68
CA VAL A 727 18.65 6.55 -12.41
C VAL A 727 18.89 5.99 -11.00
N THR A 728 20.16 5.84 -10.58
CA THR A 728 20.48 5.39 -9.22
C THR A 728 20.03 6.38 -8.14
N SER A 729 20.16 7.67 -8.41
CA SER A 729 19.69 8.70 -7.49
C SER A 729 18.17 8.65 -7.33
N ALA A 730 17.45 8.50 -8.44
CA ALA A 730 16.00 8.39 -8.48
C ALA A 730 15.51 7.15 -7.73
N GLY A 731 16.07 5.98 -8.04
CA GLY A 731 15.73 4.74 -7.34
C GLY A 731 16.04 4.76 -5.84
N LEU A 732 17.12 5.44 -5.41
CA LEU A 732 17.42 5.63 -3.98
C LEU A 732 16.40 6.55 -3.29
N VAL A 733 15.95 7.61 -3.96
CA VAL A 733 14.91 8.51 -3.41
C VAL A 733 13.63 7.72 -3.23
N LEU A 734 13.19 7.02 -4.27
CA LEU A 734 11.95 6.26 -4.24
C LEU A 734 11.99 5.11 -3.21
N ALA A 735 13.02 4.26 -3.24
CA ALA A 735 13.18 3.17 -2.28
C ALA A 735 13.29 3.70 -0.84
N GLY A 736 14.04 4.78 -0.64
CA GLY A 736 14.19 5.39 0.68
C GLY A 736 12.88 5.97 1.21
N THR A 737 12.00 6.50 0.35
CA THR A 737 10.66 6.95 0.73
C THR A 737 9.83 5.78 1.26
N PHE A 738 9.88 4.62 0.59
CA PHE A 738 9.24 3.39 1.06
C PHE A 738 9.86 2.90 2.38
N VAL A 739 11.19 2.94 2.53
CA VAL A 739 11.86 2.57 3.80
C VAL A 739 11.38 3.47 4.95
N VAL A 740 11.34 4.79 4.75
CA VAL A 740 10.84 5.73 5.78
C VAL A 740 9.39 5.39 6.14
N PHE A 741 8.54 5.12 5.13
CA PHE A 741 7.18 4.67 5.37
C PHE A 741 7.15 3.38 6.20
N GLY A 742 7.91 2.35 5.82
CA GLY A 742 7.99 1.08 6.52
C GLY A 742 8.46 1.19 7.96
N VAL A 743 9.47 2.03 8.23
CA VAL A 743 10.00 2.27 9.58
C VAL A 743 8.99 3.03 10.45
N VAL A 744 8.37 4.08 9.92
CA VAL A 744 7.47 4.94 10.69
C VAL A 744 6.10 4.28 10.89
N ALA A 745 5.51 3.72 9.84
CA ALA A 745 4.24 3.03 9.93
C ALA A 745 4.38 1.67 10.62
N GLY A 746 5.51 0.98 10.43
CA GLY A 746 5.82 -0.30 11.04
C GLY A 746 6.12 -0.24 12.55
N SER A 747 6.44 0.93 13.10
CA SER A 747 6.68 1.10 14.54
C SER A 747 5.40 1.15 15.38
N GLY A 748 4.22 1.25 14.74
CA GLY A 748 2.92 1.18 15.40
C GLY A 748 2.43 -0.25 15.59
N THR A 749 1.59 -0.48 16.58
CA THR A 749 0.92 -1.77 16.81
C THR A 749 0.01 -2.08 15.60
N GLY A 750 0.22 -3.22 14.95
CA GLY A 750 -0.40 -3.57 13.66
C GLY A 750 0.38 -3.09 12.43
N GLY A 751 1.51 -2.41 12.63
CA GLY A 751 2.34 -1.85 11.58
C GLY A 751 3.23 -2.85 10.82
N SER A 752 3.30 -4.12 11.26
CA SER A 752 4.11 -5.13 10.59
C SER A 752 3.76 -5.27 9.11
N GLN A 753 2.48 -5.25 8.76
CA GLN A 753 2.04 -5.34 7.36
C GLN A 753 2.51 -4.14 6.52
N PHE A 754 2.40 -2.92 7.06
CA PHE A 754 2.89 -1.72 6.36
C PHE A 754 4.41 -1.74 6.23
N ARG A 755 5.12 -2.24 7.25
CA ARG A 755 6.56 -2.47 7.21
C ARG A 755 6.92 -3.45 6.10
N ASP A 756 6.25 -4.61 6.09
CA ASP A 756 6.55 -5.68 5.14
C ASP A 756 6.28 -5.24 3.69
N ILE A 757 5.16 -4.57 3.43
CA ILE A 757 4.83 -4.01 2.11
C ILE A 757 5.87 -2.98 1.69
N ALA A 758 6.17 -2.03 2.56
CA ALA A 758 7.06 -0.92 2.24
C ALA A 758 8.50 -1.38 2.01
N ILE A 759 9.02 -2.23 2.89
CA ILE A 759 10.38 -2.76 2.75
C ILE A 759 10.49 -3.68 1.54
N SER A 760 9.49 -4.54 1.28
CA SER A 760 9.46 -5.40 0.08
C SER A 760 9.48 -4.59 -1.21
N LEU A 761 8.68 -3.52 -1.29
CA LEU A 761 8.69 -2.60 -2.43
C LEU A 761 10.04 -1.87 -2.56
N ALA A 762 10.61 -1.41 -1.45
CA ALA A 762 11.92 -0.77 -1.45
C ALA A 762 13.01 -1.72 -1.97
N LEU A 763 13.02 -2.96 -1.50
CA LEU A 763 13.96 -4.00 -1.96
C LEU A 763 13.80 -4.26 -3.46
N GLY A 764 12.58 -4.40 -3.94
CA GLY A 764 12.29 -4.59 -5.37
C GLY A 764 12.79 -3.43 -6.22
N ILE A 765 12.53 -2.18 -5.81
CA ILE A 765 12.99 -0.97 -6.50
C ILE A 765 14.53 -0.89 -6.50
N LEU A 766 15.19 -1.22 -5.39
CA LEU A 766 16.65 -1.24 -5.33
C LEU A 766 17.24 -2.32 -6.23
N MET A 767 16.67 -3.52 -6.22
CA MET A 767 17.10 -4.61 -7.09
C MET A 767 16.94 -4.23 -8.57
N ASP A 768 15.80 -3.66 -8.94
CA ASP A 768 15.56 -3.21 -10.31
C ASP A 768 16.55 -2.09 -10.69
N THR A 769 16.72 -1.09 -9.84
CA THR A 769 17.58 0.07 -10.09
C THR A 769 19.05 -0.29 -10.22
N PHE A 770 19.58 -1.12 -9.33
CA PHE A 770 21.01 -1.40 -9.25
C PHE A 770 21.43 -2.64 -10.04
N LEU A 771 20.58 -3.66 -10.12
CA LEU A 771 20.97 -4.95 -10.70
C LEU A 771 20.35 -5.17 -12.08
N VAL A 772 19.02 -5.03 -12.24
CA VAL A 772 18.39 -5.29 -13.55
C VAL A 772 18.94 -4.36 -14.62
N ARG A 773 18.94 -3.07 -14.35
CA ARG A 773 19.38 -2.03 -15.31
C ARG A 773 20.85 -2.01 -15.61
N THR A 774 21.65 -2.34 -14.61
CA THR A 774 23.10 -2.28 -14.81
C THR A 774 23.64 -3.60 -15.34
N LEU A 775 23.02 -4.74 -15.01
CA LEU A 775 23.53 -6.07 -15.40
C LEU A 775 22.70 -6.72 -16.51
N LEU A 776 21.37 -6.92 -16.29
CA LEU A 776 20.54 -7.72 -17.19
C LEU A 776 20.27 -6.99 -18.51
N VAL A 777 19.72 -5.78 -18.45
CA VAL A 777 19.29 -5.01 -19.63
C VAL A 777 20.46 -4.73 -20.58
N PRO A 778 21.60 -4.15 -20.15
CA PRO A 778 22.71 -3.87 -21.06
C PRO A 778 23.34 -5.12 -21.66
N SER A 779 23.45 -6.19 -20.86
CA SER A 779 23.98 -7.48 -21.34
C SER A 779 23.11 -8.03 -22.46
N THR A 780 21.77 -8.00 -22.27
CA THR A 780 20.80 -8.49 -23.26
C THR A 780 20.82 -7.64 -24.53
N VAL A 781 20.88 -6.31 -24.42
CA VAL A 781 20.98 -5.39 -25.56
C VAL A 781 22.21 -5.69 -26.40
N VAL A 782 23.38 -5.90 -25.75
CA VAL A 782 24.65 -6.20 -26.46
C VAL A 782 24.60 -7.58 -27.12
N LEU A 783 24.00 -8.59 -26.48
CA LEU A 783 23.87 -9.94 -27.04
C LEU A 783 22.90 -9.99 -28.21
N LEU A 784 21.76 -9.30 -28.12
CA LEU A 784 20.79 -9.24 -29.22
C LEU A 784 21.30 -8.41 -30.42
N GLY A 785 22.20 -7.48 -30.18
CA GLY A 785 22.77 -6.65 -31.22
C GLY A 785 21.68 -5.86 -31.98
N ARG A 786 21.67 -5.99 -33.30
CA ARG A 786 20.70 -5.35 -34.20
C ARG A 786 19.27 -5.86 -34.03
N TRP A 787 19.07 -7.11 -33.64
CA TRP A 787 17.76 -7.70 -33.43
C TRP A 787 16.97 -6.99 -32.31
N ASN A 788 17.69 -6.35 -31.39
CA ASN A 788 17.09 -5.56 -30.32
C ASN A 788 16.11 -4.47 -30.83
N TRP A 789 16.31 -4.00 -32.06
CA TRP A 789 15.52 -2.90 -32.64
C TRP A 789 14.54 -3.35 -33.73
N TRP A 790 14.34 -4.65 -33.91
CA TRP A 790 13.41 -5.15 -34.93
C TRP A 790 11.95 -4.77 -34.59
N PRO A 791 11.14 -4.26 -35.55
CA PRO A 791 11.34 -4.07 -36.99
C PRO A 791 11.79 -2.65 -37.42
N SER A 792 12.35 -1.85 -36.52
CA SER A 792 12.75 -0.47 -36.85
C SER A 792 13.93 -0.37 -37.81
N LYS A 793 14.12 0.79 -38.46
CA LYS A 793 15.23 1.05 -39.38
C LYS A 793 16.64 0.83 -38.76
N LEU A 794 16.75 0.85 -37.41
CA LEU A 794 18.01 0.53 -36.74
C LEU A 794 18.37 -0.96 -36.76
N SER A 795 17.44 -1.84 -37.10
CA SER A 795 17.70 -3.27 -37.33
C SER A 795 18.17 -3.58 -38.75
N MET A 796 17.90 -2.67 -39.71
CA MET A 796 18.32 -2.78 -41.09
C MET A 796 19.74 -2.22 -41.22
N ASP A 797 20.57 -2.86 -42.02
CA ASP A 797 22.01 -2.67 -42.12
C ASP A 797 22.49 -1.21 -42.16
N ARG A 798 23.30 -0.82 -41.18
CA ARG A 798 24.45 0.05 -41.43
C ARG A 798 25.65 -0.85 -41.59
N PRO A 799 26.45 -0.73 -42.68
CA PRO A 799 27.73 -1.38 -42.73
C PRO A 799 28.53 -0.94 -41.50
N GLU A 800 29.14 -1.93 -40.80
CA GLU A 800 30.12 -1.59 -39.76
C GLU A 800 31.11 -0.59 -40.41
N VAL A 801 31.16 0.60 -39.82
CA VAL A 801 32.23 1.54 -40.19
C VAL A 801 33.50 0.79 -39.86
N PRO A 802 34.37 0.44 -40.85
CA PRO A 802 35.61 -0.24 -40.55
C PRO A 802 36.33 0.60 -39.50
N ALA A 803 36.80 -0.03 -38.44
CA ALA A 803 37.67 0.63 -37.49
C ALA A 803 38.74 1.35 -38.30
N ALA A 804 38.70 2.68 -38.28
CA ALA A 804 39.70 3.48 -38.98
C ALA A 804 41.04 2.91 -38.58
N ALA A 805 41.73 2.39 -39.55
CA ALA A 805 43.06 1.85 -39.39
C ALA A 805 43.86 2.86 -38.59
N SER A 806 44.20 2.52 -37.36
CA SER A 806 45.18 3.27 -36.59
C SER A 806 46.41 3.45 -37.47
N GLY A 807 46.58 4.70 -37.93
CA GLY A 807 47.61 5.07 -38.84
C GLY A 807 48.96 4.59 -38.35
N LYS A 808 49.51 3.61 -39.06
CA LYS A 808 50.95 3.51 -39.17
C LYS A 808 51.44 4.80 -39.82
N ALA A 809 52.06 5.64 -39.03
CA ALA A 809 52.92 6.71 -39.55
C ALA A 809 53.95 6.07 -40.44
N VAL A 810 53.80 6.28 -41.72
CA VAL A 810 54.86 6.03 -42.70
C VAL A 810 55.89 7.13 -42.44
N ALA A 811 56.96 6.72 -41.81
CA ALA A 811 58.23 7.44 -41.89
C ALA A 811 58.76 7.28 -43.33
N GLY A 812 58.67 8.33 -44.10
CA GLY A 812 59.20 8.43 -45.44
C GLY A 812 60.19 9.61 -45.52
N GLU A 813 61.45 9.24 -45.50
CA GLU A 813 62.63 9.83 -46.15
C GLU A 813 62.74 11.35 -46.25
N ALA A 814 63.73 11.84 -45.50
CA ALA A 814 64.44 13.11 -45.72
C ALA A 814 65.32 12.98 -46.90
N GLY A 815 65.20 13.84 -47.86
CA GLY A 815 66.20 14.13 -48.89
C GLY A 815 66.58 15.61 -48.79
N PRO A 816 67.91 15.93 -48.86
CA PRO A 816 68.39 17.27 -48.59
C PRO A 816 68.62 18.03 -49.90
N GLU A 817 68.66 19.31 -49.82
CA GLU A 817 69.26 20.36 -50.68
C GLU A 817 68.36 21.59 -50.82
N ALA A 818 68.79 22.80 -50.80
CA ALA A 818 70.13 23.44 -50.87
C ALA A 818 69.94 24.85 -50.32
N ALA A 819 71.04 25.31 -49.82
CA ALA A 819 71.29 26.67 -49.41
C ALA A 819 71.14 27.68 -50.57
N SER A 820 70.72 28.93 -50.25
CA SER A 820 71.44 30.17 -50.75
C SER A 820 70.71 31.44 -50.25
N THR A 821 71.38 32.11 -49.35
CA THR A 821 71.76 33.55 -49.43
C THR A 821 70.68 34.60 -49.87
N THR A 822 70.38 35.64 -49.20
CA THR A 822 71.18 36.79 -48.77
C THR A 822 70.23 37.81 -48.05
N GLN A 823 70.78 38.44 -47.04
CA GLN A 823 70.40 39.77 -46.54
C GLN A 823 70.66 40.84 -47.55
N PRO A 824 70.31 42.13 -47.38
CA PRO A 824 70.13 42.84 -46.08
C PRO A 824 68.66 43.13 -45.69
#